data_41bb34a0749767cc1b191092bb087088
#
_entry.id   41bb34a0749767cc1b191092bb087088
#
_cell.length_a   1.000
_cell.length_b   1.000
_cell.length_c   1.000
_cell.angle_alpha   90.00
_cell.angle_beta   90.00
_cell.angle_gamma   90.00
#
_symmetry.space_group_name_H-M   'P 1'
#
loop_
_entity.id
_entity.type
_entity.pdbx_description
1 polymer ?
#
loop_
_entity_poly.entity_id
_entity_poly.type
_entity_poly.pdbx_seq_one_letter_code
_entity_poly.pdbx_strand_id
1 'polypeptide(L)'
;MKRLRIQPHLLHPCLFGIMLLCVLPSHVMAQRYANYVLTEKRISANKTNISSYQFFDALGRPSLKAANNVGNDNRFVYLYNEIDGENQLASRWLPVVGDSEVLDMDIDLLEKNAAQYGEWPARESFGYDGMGRMIRQTKAGREWKNKPANITYVTNGRTDVKRYVTLSPIDNAPVENGYYDAGTLTGACVANEDGIKVTTYTNAFGKKVLERCGNDNDTYYVYDCYNRLRLVLMPKIQSEYDLDKYAFQYRYSLDGNLIYKKLPGCAPIEYVYDKNDRCLSVQDGELKKKGLYRFMLYDAVGRMVVQGLSTTKPDGAGEATVTLDENGGGMEQTGYRILNDASLNLTIKDIEVVNYYDNYRFATGSYAAHFSGLTKPSGDYARGRLSGSVVLASNGERLGSVMSYDQQGNVLEIQKRGLNGCMERVTNTYTYTNQLASSISVVKTQKGDTIKYEECNTYSPTTDRLAAVTRQAFSNNLPSRLNKCTYTYDRLGRLFTIDRPIDGGKGRLSYDYNIQSWTQRINSGSFNESIHYVDGQGKPMYSGNISSITWSDAGSGQTNRGYRYTYDDLNRLVNAEYGEDNFSTGIGRYNERLGYDGNSNVTSLQRKGVTQEGSYGLIDDLRLCYDGNQLSKVEENAPAVLYAGSLDVKRSTSDIRYNANGSLTMDGTRDITHIDYDLHNNPLRIQFANGNVTKYVYSAAGEKLRAIHYTAVANTHVEMGQVYADIEKRYLAVDSTDYRLGGNAVFNNGSFSKVLFDGGYVELVAVDMPGSGYHMPIVKPWKPPFGGRWPDDLGGGKKGPTIYSLRFRYFNRDHLGNVREVVSETGEVKQVNAY
;
A
#
# COMPACT_ATOMS: atom_id res chain seq x y z
N MET A 1 -10.96 28.08 0.50
CA MET A 1 -10.65 28.88 -0.69
C MET A 1 -9.19 29.33 -0.61
N LYS A 2 -8.38 28.97 -1.60
CA LYS A 2 -7.01 29.49 -1.74
C LYS A 2 -7.10 30.88 -2.37
N ARG A 3 -6.68 31.91 -1.67
CA ARG A 3 -6.48 33.25 -2.26
C ARG A 3 -4.99 33.42 -2.58
N LEU A 4 -4.70 33.65 -3.84
CA LEU A 4 -3.38 34.07 -4.31
C LEU A 4 -3.34 35.63 -4.24
N ARG A 5 -2.45 36.17 -3.45
CA ARG A 5 -2.19 37.62 -3.43
C ARG A 5 -0.80 37.87 -3.98
N ILE A 6 -0.74 38.58 -5.11
CA ILE A 6 0.49 39.09 -5.70
C ILE A 6 0.54 40.60 -5.37
N GLN A 7 1.56 41.02 -4.65
CA GLN A 7 1.80 42.45 -4.47
C GLN A 7 2.96 42.91 -5.37
N PRO A 8 2.72 43.82 -6.32
CA PRO A 8 3.78 44.45 -7.06
C PRO A 8 4.27 45.70 -6.31
N HIS A 9 5.56 45.80 -6.01
CA HIS A 9 6.17 47.03 -5.58
C HIS A 9 6.50 47.93 -6.80
N LEU A 10 5.96 49.16 -6.75
CA LEU A 10 6.09 50.20 -7.77
C LEU A 10 7.56 50.60 -8.00
N LEU A 11 7.93 50.65 -9.25
CA LEU A 11 9.12 51.32 -9.75
C LEU A 11 9.07 52.82 -9.50
N HIS A 12 10.13 53.42 -8.91
CA HIS A 12 10.39 54.82 -8.94
C HIS A 12 11.68 55.09 -9.70
N PRO A 13 11.71 56.11 -10.55
CA PRO A 13 12.87 56.41 -11.40
C PRO A 13 13.97 57.20 -10.71
N CYS A 14 15.18 57.00 -11.19
CA CYS A 14 16.43 57.64 -10.78
C CYS A 14 16.39 59.17 -10.91
N LEU A 15 17.00 59.85 -9.90
CA LEU A 15 17.59 61.16 -10.08
C LEU A 15 19.00 61.16 -9.46
N PHE A 16 19.95 61.60 -10.28
CA PHE A 16 21.38 61.72 -10.00
C PHE A 16 21.63 62.75 -8.88
N GLY A 17 22.56 62.41 -7.99
CA GLY A 17 23.18 63.36 -7.05
C GLY A 17 24.43 62.80 -6.44
N ILE A 18 25.58 63.20 -6.94
CA ILE A 18 26.93 62.94 -6.42
C ILE A 18 27.10 63.72 -5.11
N MET A 19 27.50 63.05 -3.99
CA MET A 19 28.36 63.63 -2.96
C MET A 19 29.01 62.56 -2.06
N LEU A 20 30.26 62.59 -2.10
CA LEU A 20 31.46 62.30 -1.32
C LEU A 20 31.33 61.66 0.10
N LEU A 21 32.07 60.57 0.25
CA LEU A 21 32.74 59.94 1.43
C LEU A 21 32.24 60.23 2.85
N CYS A 22 31.84 59.23 3.52
CA CYS A 22 32.38 58.83 4.85
C CYS A 22 32.26 57.35 5.02
N VAL A 23 33.37 56.67 5.31
CA VAL A 23 33.51 55.23 5.58
C VAL A 23 32.93 54.95 6.96
N LEU A 24 31.81 54.26 7.02
CA LEU A 24 31.35 53.41 8.11
C LEU A 24 30.88 52.12 7.49
N PRO A 25 31.17 50.94 8.06
CA PRO A 25 30.60 49.72 7.56
C PRO A 25 29.15 49.63 8.00
N SER A 26 28.29 50.36 7.29
CA SER A 26 26.86 50.07 7.33
C SER A 26 26.67 48.75 6.63
N HIS A 27 26.28 47.73 7.36
CA HIS A 27 25.64 46.56 6.82
C HIS A 27 24.42 47.05 6.05
N VAL A 28 24.56 47.30 4.75
CA VAL A 28 23.43 47.39 3.85
C VAL A 28 22.88 46.00 3.75
N MET A 29 21.95 45.68 4.62
CA MET A 29 21.03 44.57 4.43
C MET A 29 20.21 44.87 3.19
N ALA A 30 20.72 44.47 2.04
CA ALA A 30 19.91 44.46 0.83
C ALA A 30 18.72 43.54 1.11
N GLN A 31 17.48 44.06 1.00
CA GLN A 31 16.28 43.24 1.02
C GLN A 31 16.44 42.10 -0.02
N ARG A 32 16.81 40.92 0.43
CA ARG A 32 17.13 39.77 -0.43
C ARG A 32 15.91 39.20 -1.14
N TYR A 33 14.70 39.59 -0.74
CA TYR A 33 13.47 38.99 -1.22
C TYR A 33 12.42 40.05 -1.52
N ALA A 34 12.46 40.60 -2.75
CA ALA A 34 11.44 41.55 -3.21
C ALA A 34 10.14 40.89 -3.68
N ASN A 35 10.18 39.60 -4.09
CA ASN A 35 9.06 38.87 -4.67
C ASN A 35 8.71 37.63 -3.88
N TYR A 36 7.46 37.54 -3.48
CA TYR A 36 6.94 36.33 -2.85
C TYR A 36 5.51 36.04 -3.26
N VAL A 37 5.11 34.75 -3.14
CA VAL A 37 3.74 34.31 -3.24
C VAL A 37 3.28 33.90 -1.85
N LEU A 38 2.24 34.59 -1.35
CA LEU A 38 1.56 34.21 -0.11
C LEU A 38 0.39 33.29 -0.43
N THR A 39 0.39 32.12 0.19
CA THR A 39 -0.75 31.20 0.16
C THR A 39 -1.35 31.14 1.56
N GLU A 40 -2.60 31.55 1.70
CA GLU A 40 -3.33 31.44 2.96
C GLU A 40 -4.37 30.35 2.86
N LYS A 41 -4.32 29.40 3.80
CA LYS A 41 -5.34 28.37 4.00
C LYS A 41 -6.18 28.78 5.20
N ARG A 42 -7.44 29.15 4.97
CA ARG A 42 -8.39 29.41 6.05
C ARG A 42 -8.88 28.09 6.62
N ILE A 43 -8.68 27.88 7.92
CA ILE A 43 -9.01 26.61 8.59
C ILE A 43 -10.24 26.67 9.48
N SER A 44 -10.78 27.87 9.74
CA SER A 44 -12.01 28.05 10.51
C SER A 44 -12.85 29.21 10.03
N ALA A 45 -14.13 29.23 10.37
CA ALA A 45 -15.01 30.38 10.12
C ALA A 45 -14.50 31.64 10.82
N ASN A 46 -13.77 31.50 11.93
CA ASN A 46 -13.27 32.57 12.79
C ASN A 46 -11.91 33.15 12.35
N LYS A 47 -11.52 32.97 11.10
CA LYS A 47 -10.32 33.58 10.46
C LYS A 47 -8.94 33.06 10.89
N THR A 48 -8.82 31.89 11.51
CA THR A 48 -7.51 31.28 11.69
C THR A 48 -6.97 30.82 10.32
N ASN A 49 -5.82 31.34 9.92
CA ASN A 49 -5.18 30.98 8.65
C ASN A 49 -3.84 30.29 8.90
N ILE A 50 -3.53 29.33 8.04
CA ILE A 50 -2.16 28.85 7.86
C ILE A 50 -1.58 29.61 6.68
N SER A 51 -0.50 30.36 6.93
CA SER A 51 0.18 31.14 5.92
C SER A 51 1.44 30.43 5.44
N SER A 52 1.66 30.41 4.13
CA SER A 52 2.88 29.89 3.52
C SER A 52 3.41 30.91 2.53
N TYR A 53 4.62 31.37 2.74
CA TYR A 53 5.35 32.32 1.90
C TYR A 53 6.33 31.53 1.04
N GLN A 54 6.32 31.74 -0.27
CA GLN A 54 7.34 31.28 -1.19
C GLN A 54 8.06 32.49 -1.75
N PHE A 55 9.29 32.67 -1.34
CA PHE A 55 10.14 33.76 -1.81
C PHE A 55 10.94 33.33 -3.04
N PHE A 56 11.18 34.30 -3.90
CA PHE A 56 11.92 34.13 -5.15
C PHE A 56 13.10 35.10 -5.20
N ASP A 57 14.18 34.62 -5.78
CA ASP A 57 15.33 35.48 -6.08
C ASP A 57 15.06 36.43 -7.24
N ALA A 58 16.03 37.26 -7.61
CA ALA A 58 15.91 38.24 -8.69
C ALA A 58 15.66 37.62 -10.09
N LEU A 59 15.93 36.31 -10.25
CA LEU A 59 15.70 35.55 -11.48
C LEU A 59 14.40 34.77 -11.45
N GLY A 60 13.58 34.91 -10.39
CA GLY A 60 12.31 34.23 -10.24
C GLY A 60 12.43 32.78 -9.77
N ARG A 61 13.57 32.35 -9.23
CA ARG A 61 13.76 30.98 -8.70
C ARG A 61 13.35 30.91 -7.23
N PRO A 62 12.73 29.79 -6.78
CA PRO A 62 12.38 29.60 -5.37
C PRO A 62 13.63 29.57 -4.49
N SER A 63 13.74 30.49 -3.55
CA SER A 63 14.90 30.59 -2.64
C SER A 63 14.56 30.21 -1.21
N LEU A 64 13.48 30.78 -0.65
CA LEU A 64 13.05 30.52 0.72
C LEU A 64 11.56 30.18 0.74
N LYS A 65 11.19 29.16 1.51
CA LYS A 65 9.79 28.91 1.87
C LYS A 65 9.65 29.04 3.38
N ALA A 66 8.68 29.84 3.84
CA ALA A 66 8.32 29.97 5.25
C ALA A 66 6.86 29.59 5.43
N ALA A 67 6.56 28.71 6.38
CA ALA A 67 5.18 28.33 6.70
C ALA A 67 4.96 28.35 8.20
N ASN A 68 3.88 29.01 8.67
CA ASN A 68 3.50 28.95 10.08
C ASN A 68 2.65 27.73 10.39
N ASN A 69 2.48 27.44 11.69
CA ASN A 69 1.58 26.41 12.20
C ASN A 69 1.87 25.02 11.59
N VAL A 70 3.13 24.67 11.40
CA VAL A 70 3.57 23.36 10.91
C VAL A 70 3.66 22.35 12.05
N GLY A 71 4.24 22.75 13.18
CA GLY A 71 4.40 21.92 14.38
C GLY A 71 3.35 22.25 15.46
N ASN A 72 3.56 21.79 16.68
CA ASN A 72 2.69 22.04 17.83
C ASN A 72 2.75 23.48 18.36
N ASP A 73 3.82 24.19 18.07
CA ASP A 73 4.04 25.58 18.41
C ASP A 73 3.70 26.46 17.21
N ASN A 74 3.17 27.65 17.42
CA ASN A 74 2.76 28.59 16.38
C ASN A 74 3.97 29.22 15.64
N ARG A 75 5.08 28.51 15.51
CA ARG A 75 6.30 29.00 14.92
C ARG A 75 6.31 28.81 13.40
N PHE A 76 7.19 29.58 12.75
CA PHE A 76 7.48 29.38 11.35
C PHE A 76 8.50 28.27 11.14
N VAL A 77 8.27 27.46 10.10
CA VAL A 77 9.26 26.51 9.58
C VAL A 77 9.77 27.05 8.26
N TYR A 78 11.09 27.20 8.16
CA TYR A 78 11.79 27.74 7.00
C TYR A 78 12.52 26.63 6.27
N LEU A 79 12.44 26.68 4.94
CA LEU A 79 13.18 25.84 3.99
C LEU A 79 13.97 26.77 3.08
N TYR A 80 15.29 26.69 3.10
CA TYR A 80 16.16 27.57 2.35
C TYR A 80 17.00 26.83 1.32
N ASN A 81 17.00 27.35 0.09
CA ASN A 81 17.85 26.93 -1.01
C ASN A 81 18.94 27.98 -1.23
N GLU A 82 20.20 27.60 -1.08
CA GLU A 82 21.35 28.45 -1.34
C GLU A 82 21.78 28.26 -2.79
N ILE A 83 21.83 29.39 -3.54
CA ILE A 83 22.22 29.41 -4.94
C ILE A 83 23.64 29.98 -5.02
N ASP A 84 24.53 29.36 -5.77
CA ASP A 84 25.88 29.83 -5.97
C ASP A 84 26.02 30.96 -7.00
N GLY A 85 27.26 31.44 -7.20
CA GLY A 85 27.56 32.50 -8.17
C GLY A 85 27.34 32.11 -9.64
N GLU A 86 27.26 30.83 -9.94
CA GLU A 86 26.98 30.26 -11.26
C GLU A 86 25.48 29.96 -11.49
N ASN A 87 24.63 30.44 -10.59
CA ASN A 87 23.19 30.27 -10.61
C ASN A 87 22.72 28.81 -10.41
N GLN A 88 23.50 27.97 -9.72
CA GLN A 88 23.18 26.59 -9.44
C GLN A 88 22.79 26.42 -7.96
N LEU A 89 22.01 25.37 -7.64
CA LEU A 89 21.65 25.06 -6.26
C LEU A 89 22.87 24.50 -5.52
N ALA A 90 23.55 25.34 -4.72
CA ALA A 90 24.74 24.94 -3.96
C ALA A 90 24.38 24.05 -2.77
N SER A 91 23.36 24.45 -2.02
CA SER A 91 22.86 23.66 -0.89
C SER A 91 21.37 23.85 -0.64
N ARG A 92 20.79 22.85 0.00
CA ARG A 92 19.42 22.84 0.52
C ARG A 92 19.48 22.61 2.02
N TRP A 93 19.10 23.64 2.77
CA TRP A 93 19.06 23.54 4.22
C TRP A 93 17.89 22.72 4.71
N LEU A 94 18.09 21.92 5.74
CA LEU A 94 17.00 21.21 6.41
C LEU A 94 16.05 22.23 7.08
N PRO A 95 14.77 21.85 7.31
CA PRO A 95 13.80 22.77 7.89
C PRO A 95 14.28 23.39 9.20
N VAL A 96 14.20 24.72 9.33
CA VAL A 96 14.53 25.47 10.55
C VAL A 96 13.27 26.00 11.18
N VAL A 97 13.16 25.90 12.51
CA VAL A 97 12.06 26.51 13.28
C VAL A 97 12.52 27.84 13.85
N GLY A 98 11.86 28.91 13.48
CA GLY A 98 12.10 30.28 13.97
C GLY A 98 10.94 30.83 14.79
N ASP A 99 11.25 31.76 15.72
CA ASP A 99 10.29 32.29 16.69
C ASP A 99 9.47 33.49 16.17
N SER A 100 9.81 34.06 15.00
CA SER A 100 9.18 35.28 14.47
C SER A 100 8.84 35.15 13.01
N GLU A 101 7.92 35.99 12.54
CA GLU A 101 7.61 36.23 11.13
C GLU A 101 8.80 36.97 10.49
N VAL A 102 9.93 36.28 10.38
CA VAL A 102 11.12 36.84 9.71
C VAL A 102 10.94 36.62 8.23
N LEU A 103 10.71 37.70 7.50
CA LEU A 103 10.64 37.73 6.03
C LEU A 103 12.03 37.74 5.39
N ASP A 104 13.10 37.83 6.18
CA ASP A 104 14.50 37.76 5.77
C ASP A 104 15.20 36.60 6.42
N MET A 105 16.00 35.88 5.64
CA MET A 105 16.81 34.75 6.10
C MET A 105 18.08 35.31 6.75
N ASP A 106 18.14 35.29 8.08
CA ASP A 106 19.31 35.63 8.86
C ASP A 106 20.28 34.43 8.91
N ILE A 107 21.59 34.69 8.77
CA ILE A 107 22.66 33.68 8.93
C ILE A 107 22.57 33.02 10.32
N ASP A 108 22.23 33.80 11.37
CA ASP A 108 22.04 33.29 12.72
C ASP A 108 20.92 32.24 12.79
N LEU A 109 19.91 32.32 11.93
CA LEU A 109 18.84 31.30 11.86
C LEU A 109 19.36 29.98 11.28
N LEU A 110 20.26 30.03 10.29
CA LEU A 110 20.91 28.85 9.72
C LEU A 110 21.86 28.20 10.72
N GLU A 111 22.57 28.98 11.54
CA GLU A 111 23.40 28.42 12.63
C GLU A 111 22.56 27.77 13.73
N LYS A 112 21.41 28.34 14.09
CA LYS A 112 20.44 27.73 15.01
C LYS A 112 19.88 26.41 14.47
N ASN A 113 19.87 26.21 13.16
CA ASN A 113 19.45 24.95 12.54
C ASN A 113 20.32 23.78 13.01
N ALA A 114 21.63 23.93 13.02
CA ALA A 114 22.56 22.89 13.50
C ALA A 114 22.28 22.51 14.97
N ALA A 115 22.01 23.49 15.83
CA ALA A 115 21.64 23.26 17.23
C ALA A 115 20.31 22.50 17.37
N GLN A 116 19.33 22.76 16.47
CA GLN A 116 18.04 22.08 16.45
C GLN A 116 18.16 20.57 16.17
N TYR A 117 19.06 20.18 15.28
CA TYR A 117 19.29 18.78 14.91
C TYR A 117 20.35 18.10 15.78
N GLY A 118 21.11 18.85 16.57
CA GLY A 118 22.26 18.34 17.32
C GLY A 118 23.42 17.87 16.44
N GLU A 119 23.34 18.08 15.13
CA GLU A 119 24.31 17.63 14.13
C GLU A 119 24.62 18.70 13.08
N TRP A 120 25.84 18.66 12.56
CA TRP A 120 26.34 19.55 11.49
C TRP A 120 27.04 18.76 10.40
N PRO A 121 26.88 19.08 9.06
CA PRO A 121 26.05 20.17 8.53
C PRO A 121 24.56 19.79 8.45
N ALA A 122 23.67 20.71 8.81
CA ALA A 122 22.22 20.55 8.70
C ALA A 122 21.71 20.96 7.30
N ARG A 123 22.44 20.57 6.26
CA ARG A 123 22.11 20.85 4.85
C ARG A 123 22.60 19.75 3.93
N GLU A 124 21.91 19.56 2.85
CA GLU A 124 22.41 18.84 1.67
C GLU A 124 23.28 19.77 0.84
N SER A 125 24.32 19.27 0.21
CA SER A 125 25.15 20.04 -0.71
C SER A 125 25.27 19.36 -2.06
N PHE A 126 25.36 20.18 -3.12
CA PHE A 126 25.39 19.75 -4.50
C PHE A 126 26.68 20.25 -5.17
N GLY A 127 27.22 19.45 -6.08
CA GLY A 127 28.35 19.82 -6.90
C GLY A 127 28.06 19.59 -8.37
N TYR A 128 28.61 20.45 -9.21
CA TYR A 128 28.32 20.47 -10.64
C TYR A 128 29.63 20.44 -11.45
N ASP A 129 29.56 19.99 -12.68
CA ASP A 129 30.65 20.09 -13.64
C ASP A 129 30.61 21.44 -14.38
N GLY A 130 31.61 21.70 -15.20
CA GLY A 130 31.70 22.94 -15.98
C GLY A 130 30.58 23.14 -17.03
N MET A 131 29.72 22.14 -17.22
CA MET A 131 28.54 22.22 -18.09
C MET A 131 27.23 22.42 -17.28
N GLY A 132 27.32 22.58 -15.96
CA GLY A 132 26.19 22.78 -15.08
C GLY A 132 25.41 21.49 -14.76
N ARG A 133 25.97 20.30 -15.03
CA ARG A 133 25.33 19.02 -14.69
C ARG A 133 25.76 18.59 -13.28
N MET A 134 24.78 18.14 -12.47
CA MET A 134 25.05 17.68 -11.11
C MET A 134 25.94 16.42 -11.13
N ILE A 135 27.10 16.48 -10.47
CA ILE A 135 28.06 15.36 -10.36
C ILE A 135 28.17 14.82 -8.94
N ARG A 136 27.64 15.53 -7.97
CA ARG A 136 27.76 15.17 -6.55
C ARG A 136 26.57 15.66 -5.74
N GLN A 137 26.07 14.81 -4.84
CA GLN A 137 25.09 15.17 -3.82
C GLN A 137 25.58 14.61 -2.48
N THR A 138 25.62 15.44 -1.44
CA THR A 138 25.96 15.02 -0.08
C THR A 138 24.78 15.33 0.81
N LYS A 139 24.26 14.34 1.51
CA LYS A 139 23.15 14.48 2.46
C LYS A 139 23.59 15.25 3.71
N ALA A 140 22.63 15.79 4.46
CA ALA A 140 22.85 16.44 5.75
C ALA A 140 23.40 15.44 6.79
N GLY A 141 24.10 15.96 7.81
CA GLY A 141 24.62 15.18 8.93
C GLY A 141 26.12 14.89 8.84
N ARG A 142 26.72 14.78 10.01
CA ARG A 142 28.17 14.55 10.14
C ARG A 142 28.62 13.26 9.49
N GLU A 143 27.83 12.20 9.64
CA GLU A 143 28.16 10.87 9.14
C GLU A 143 28.15 10.82 7.60
N TRP A 144 27.30 11.65 6.95
CA TRP A 144 27.19 11.72 5.48
C TRP A 144 28.22 12.64 4.82
N LYS A 145 28.95 13.50 5.60
CA LYS A 145 29.88 14.49 5.06
C LYS A 145 30.88 13.91 4.03
N ASN A 146 31.36 12.69 4.27
CA ASN A 146 32.36 12.01 3.44
C ASN A 146 31.74 10.85 2.62
N LYS A 147 30.42 10.83 2.47
CA LYS A 147 29.64 9.79 1.79
C LYS A 147 28.69 10.40 0.75
N PRO A 148 29.23 11.12 -0.24
CA PRO A 148 28.39 11.66 -1.30
C PRO A 148 27.89 10.57 -2.24
N ALA A 149 26.69 10.76 -2.79
CA ALA A 149 26.33 10.14 -4.05
C ALA A 149 27.06 10.86 -5.17
N ASN A 150 27.69 10.12 -6.08
CA ASN A 150 28.45 10.68 -7.21
C ASN A 150 27.79 10.29 -8.52
N ILE A 151 27.73 11.22 -9.45
CA ILE A 151 27.20 11.03 -10.79
C ILE A 151 28.34 11.24 -11.80
N THR A 152 28.60 10.23 -12.60
CA THR A 152 29.58 10.30 -13.68
C THR A 152 28.85 10.17 -15.01
N TYR A 153 29.01 11.18 -15.87
CA TYR A 153 28.44 11.14 -17.21
C TYR A 153 29.40 10.43 -18.15
N VAL A 154 28.88 9.46 -18.89
CA VAL A 154 29.65 8.58 -19.77
C VAL A 154 29.00 8.50 -21.14
N THR A 155 29.73 8.00 -22.10
CA THR A 155 29.21 7.55 -23.39
C THR A 155 29.55 6.09 -23.58
N ASN A 156 28.79 5.37 -24.40
CA ASN A 156 29.08 3.95 -24.65
C ASN A 156 30.37 3.74 -25.48
N GLY A 157 31.09 2.69 -25.14
CA GLY A 157 32.19 2.15 -25.97
C GLY A 157 31.67 1.31 -27.16
N ARG A 158 32.61 0.80 -28.00
CA ARG A 158 32.26 0.04 -29.20
C ARG A 158 31.58 -1.32 -28.93
N THR A 159 31.86 -1.95 -27.80
CA THR A 159 31.38 -3.28 -27.43
C THR A 159 30.74 -3.26 -26.05
N ASP A 160 30.25 -2.08 -25.60
CA ASP A 160 29.74 -1.89 -24.26
C ASP A 160 28.24 -2.17 -24.16
N VAL A 161 27.43 -1.67 -25.09
CA VAL A 161 25.99 -1.78 -25.07
C VAL A 161 25.49 -2.53 -26.30
N LYS A 162 24.90 -3.70 -26.07
CA LYS A 162 24.28 -4.49 -27.16
C LYS A 162 23.12 -3.73 -27.78
N ARG A 163 23.00 -3.86 -29.11
CA ARG A 163 21.90 -3.28 -29.86
C ARG A 163 20.87 -4.33 -30.20
N TYR A 164 19.65 -4.15 -29.71
CA TYR A 164 18.52 -4.98 -30.07
C TYR A 164 17.56 -4.18 -30.95
N VAL A 165 17.12 -4.78 -32.06
CA VAL A 165 16.16 -4.16 -32.99
C VAL A 165 14.97 -5.09 -33.21
N THR A 166 13.78 -4.54 -33.39
CA THR A 166 12.60 -5.28 -33.82
C THR A 166 12.44 -5.07 -35.33
N LEU A 167 12.48 -6.14 -36.12
CA LEU A 167 12.42 -6.07 -37.59
C LEU A 167 10.99 -5.79 -38.10
N SER A 168 9.99 -6.05 -37.32
CA SER A 168 8.56 -5.88 -37.67
C SER A 168 7.76 -5.22 -36.56
N PRO A 169 6.83 -4.33 -36.87
CA PRO A 169 5.89 -3.82 -35.87
C PRO A 169 4.94 -4.89 -35.31
N ILE A 170 4.84 -6.05 -35.96
CA ILE A 170 3.94 -7.16 -35.58
C ILE A 170 4.73 -8.26 -34.86
N ASP A 171 5.98 -8.52 -35.25
CA ASP A 171 6.81 -9.54 -34.63
C ASP A 171 7.62 -8.96 -33.46
N ASN A 172 7.68 -9.72 -32.35
CA ASN A 172 8.42 -9.33 -31.15
C ASN A 172 9.81 -9.93 -31.06
N ALA A 173 10.23 -10.77 -32.01
CA ALA A 173 11.59 -11.33 -31.95
C ALA A 173 12.61 -10.18 -32.10
N PRO A 174 13.33 -9.78 -31.05
CA PRO A 174 14.43 -8.85 -31.22
C PRO A 174 15.57 -9.61 -31.92
N VAL A 175 16.18 -8.96 -32.86
CA VAL A 175 17.43 -9.45 -33.42
C VAL A 175 18.55 -8.69 -32.72
N GLU A 176 19.48 -9.42 -32.09
CA GLU A 176 20.73 -8.83 -31.64
C GLU A 176 21.48 -8.38 -32.89
N ASN A 177 21.67 -7.07 -33.03
CA ASN A 177 22.33 -6.46 -34.19
C ASN A 177 23.64 -5.80 -33.73
N GLY A 178 24.52 -6.61 -33.13
CA GLY A 178 25.81 -6.19 -32.64
C GLY A 178 25.71 -5.22 -31.46
N TYR A 179 26.46 -4.12 -31.55
CA TYR A 179 26.52 -3.11 -30.47
C TYR A 179 26.14 -1.73 -31.02
N TYR A 180 25.80 -0.84 -30.14
CA TYR A 180 25.69 0.59 -30.50
C TYR A 180 27.07 1.15 -30.84
N ASP A 181 27.16 1.97 -31.89
CA ASP A 181 28.39 2.66 -32.23
C ASP A 181 28.89 3.51 -31.07
N ALA A 182 30.20 3.56 -30.88
CA ALA A 182 30.81 4.31 -29.78
C ALA A 182 30.35 5.77 -29.76
N GLY A 183 29.98 6.28 -28.60
CA GLY A 183 29.55 7.65 -28.39
C GLY A 183 28.16 8.02 -28.89
N THR A 184 27.34 7.04 -29.35
CA THR A 184 25.97 7.30 -29.81
C THR A 184 24.94 7.30 -28.68
N LEU A 185 25.28 6.77 -27.51
CA LEU A 185 24.48 6.80 -26.33
C LEU A 185 25.07 7.73 -25.27
N THR A 186 24.21 8.46 -24.59
CA THR A 186 24.58 9.22 -23.41
C THR A 186 24.25 8.40 -22.16
N GLY A 187 25.16 8.35 -21.21
CA GLY A 187 24.98 7.59 -19.98
C GLY A 187 25.23 8.41 -18.72
N ALA A 188 24.63 7.98 -17.64
CA ALA A 188 24.89 8.47 -16.29
C ALA A 188 25.10 7.28 -15.35
N CYS A 189 26.27 7.20 -14.74
CA CYS A 189 26.60 6.26 -13.68
C CYS A 189 26.41 6.96 -12.35
N VAL A 190 25.42 6.53 -11.58
CA VAL A 190 25.16 7.00 -10.22
C VAL A 190 25.74 5.99 -9.24
N ALA A 191 26.74 6.41 -8.46
CA ALA A 191 27.20 5.69 -7.28
C ALA A 191 26.54 6.31 -6.05
N ASN A 192 25.70 5.56 -5.35
CA ASN A 192 25.06 6.04 -4.14
C ASN A 192 26.06 6.19 -2.98
N GLU A 193 25.59 6.62 -1.80
CA GLU A 193 26.40 6.86 -0.60
C GLU A 193 27.12 5.59 -0.09
N ASP A 194 26.60 4.41 -0.40
CA ASP A 194 27.21 3.12 -0.05
C ASP A 194 28.13 2.59 -1.14
N GLY A 195 28.27 3.32 -2.26
CA GLY A 195 29.14 3.00 -3.39
C GLY A 195 28.52 2.07 -4.42
N ILE A 196 27.23 1.75 -4.30
CA ILE A 196 26.50 0.91 -5.25
C ILE A 196 26.25 1.71 -6.53
N LYS A 197 26.58 1.10 -7.67
CA LYS A 197 26.55 1.78 -8.96
C LYS A 197 25.38 1.31 -9.82
N VAL A 198 24.67 2.28 -10.38
CA VAL A 198 23.66 2.07 -11.44
C VAL A 198 24.02 2.94 -12.64
N THR A 199 24.24 2.32 -13.78
CA THR A 199 24.53 3.03 -15.04
C THR A 199 23.32 2.95 -15.96
N THR A 200 22.81 4.09 -16.37
CA THR A 200 21.70 4.18 -17.33
C THR A 200 22.20 4.79 -18.62
N TYR A 201 21.99 4.10 -19.75
CA TYR A 201 22.25 4.64 -21.08
C TYR A 201 20.97 5.03 -21.80
N THR A 202 20.98 6.18 -22.43
CA THR A 202 19.86 6.72 -23.22
C THR A 202 20.27 6.99 -24.65
N ASN A 203 19.33 6.80 -25.58
CA ASN A 203 19.53 7.13 -26.99
C ASN A 203 19.31 8.62 -27.27
N ALA A 204 19.50 9.05 -28.52
CA ALA A 204 19.32 10.45 -28.96
C ALA A 204 17.89 11.00 -28.74
N PHE A 205 16.90 10.13 -28.56
CA PHE A 205 15.50 10.50 -28.24
C PHE A 205 15.23 10.59 -26.73
N GLY A 206 16.26 10.47 -25.89
CA GLY A 206 16.12 10.44 -24.43
C GLY A 206 15.50 9.15 -23.87
N LYS A 207 15.40 8.07 -24.65
CA LYS A 207 14.85 6.80 -24.20
C LYS A 207 15.93 5.93 -23.57
N LYS A 208 15.65 5.37 -22.40
CA LYS A 208 16.53 4.44 -21.70
C LYS A 208 16.65 3.15 -22.52
N VAL A 209 17.85 2.79 -22.95
CA VAL A 209 18.12 1.56 -23.71
C VAL A 209 18.80 0.48 -22.89
N LEU A 210 19.54 0.87 -21.84
CA LEU A 210 20.18 -0.05 -20.92
C LEU A 210 20.15 0.54 -19.50
N GLU A 211 19.85 -0.33 -18.53
CA GLU A 211 20.14 -0.10 -17.12
C GLU A 211 21.06 -1.22 -16.62
N ARG A 212 22.25 -0.85 -16.18
CA ARG A 212 23.26 -1.75 -15.63
C ARG A 212 23.37 -1.53 -14.13
N CYS A 213 23.04 -2.54 -13.35
CA CYS A 213 23.17 -2.53 -11.90
C CYS A 213 24.41 -3.35 -11.50
N GLY A 214 25.33 -2.75 -10.74
CA GLY A 214 26.62 -3.37 -10.48
C GLY A 214 27.47 -3.50 -11.76
N ASN A 215 28.14 -4.63 -11.93
CA ASN A 215 29.07 -4.81 -13.05
C ASN A 215 28.43 -5.47 -14.28
N ASP A 216 27.47 -6.40 -14.11
CA ASP A 216 26.99 -7.26 -15.21
C ASP A 216 25.47 -7.53 -15.17
N ASN A 217 24.71 -6.82 -14.37
CA ASN A 217 23.26 -7.04 -14.25
C ASN A 217 22.52 -6.07 -15.17
N ASP A 218 22.46 -6.42 -16.46
CA ASP A 218 21.97 -5.58 -17.55
C ASP A 218 20.50 -5.83 -17.88
N THR A 219 19.68 -4.79 -17.81
CA THR A 219 18.30 -4.78 -18.31
C THR A 219 18.23 -3.92 -19.56
N TYR A 220 17.83 -4.49 -20.70
CA TYR A 220 17.69 -3.78 -21.97
C TYR A 220 16.26 -3.39 -22.27
N TYR A 221 16.10 -2.21 -22.87
CA TYR A 221 14.82 -1.64 -23.30
C TYR A 221 14.84 -1.49 -24.82
N VAL A 222 13.95 -2.20 -25.50
CA VAL A 222 13.91 -2.24 -26.97
C VAL A 222 12.70 -1.47 -27.47
N TYR A 223 12.92 -0.59 -28.43
CA TYR A 223 11.88 0.29 -28.97
C TYR A 223 11.65 0.01 -30.46
N ASP A 224 10.42 0.28 -30.94
CA ASP A 224 10.12 0.27 -32.38
C ASP A 224 10.53 1.59 -33.06
N CYS A 225 10.31 1.68 -34.37
CA CYS A 225 10.61 2.87 -35.17
C CYS A 225 9.80 4.12 -34.75
N TYR A 226 8.72 3.96 -33.96
CA TYR A 226 7.93 5.04 -33.39
C TYR A 226 8.34 5.41 -31.96
N ASN A 227 9.48 4.90 -31.46
CA ASN A 227 9.96 5.06 -30.08
C ASN A 227 8.99 4.53 -29.01
N ARG A 228 8.17 3.52 -29.31
CA ARG A 228 7.31 2.83 -28.36
C ARG A 228 8.04 1.60 -27.80
N LEU A 229 7.94 1.38 -26.48
CA LEU A 229 8.62 0.28 -25.80
C LEU A 229 8.01 -1.06 -26.24
N ARG A 230 8.81 -1.93 -26.86
CA ARG A 230 8.39 -3.24 -27.35
C ARG A 230 8.78 -4.37 -26.42
N LEU A 231 9.96 -4.31 -25.84
CA LEU A 231 10.51 -5.34 -24.98
C LEU A 231 11.27 -4.72 -23.81
N VAL A 232 11.16 -5.38 -22.64
CA VAL A 232 12.13 -5.24 -21.56
C VAL A 232 12.79 -6.61 -21.39
N LEU A 233 14.08 -6.67 -21.65
CA LEU A 233 14.89 -7.87 -21.60
C LEU A 233 15.59 -7.91 -20.23
N MET A 234 15.16 -8.82 -19.36
CA MET A 234 15.72 -8.96 -18.02
C MET A 234 17.15 -9.54 -18.06
N PRO A 235 17.98 -9.36 -17.01
CA PRO A 235 19.39 -9.73 -17.03
C PRO A 235 19.66 -11.19 -17.45
N LYS A 236 18.86 -12.13 -16.98
CA LYS A 236 19.06 -13.56 -17.26
C LYS A 236 18.91 -13.95 -18.73
N ILE A 237 18.25 -13.11 -19.54
CA ILE A 237 18.15 -13.35 -20.99
C ILE A 237 19.51 -13.33 -21.68
N GLN A 238 20.52 -12.69 -21.07
CA GLN A 238 21.89 -12.66 -21.62
C GLN A 238 22.58 -14.04 -21.58
N SER A 239 22.21 -14.89 -20.61
CA SER A 239 22.73 -16.23 -20.43
C SER A 239 21.81 -17.32 -21.01
N GLU A 240 20.50 -17.06 -21.02
CA GLU A 240 19.48 -17.99 -21.50
C GLU A 240 18.45 -17.23 -22.34
N TYR A 241 18.60 -17.29 -23.66
CA TYR A 241 17.76 -16.53 -24.58
C TYR A 241 16.39 -17.17 -24.76
N ASP A 242 15.44 -16.79 -23.91
CA ASP A 242 14.03 -17.18 -24.00
C ASP A 242 13.15 -15.99 -23.68
N LEU A 243 12.53 -15.42 -24.72
CA LEU A 243 11.66 -14.25 -24.58
C LEU A 243 10.39 -14.55 -23.78
N ASP A 244 9.89 -15.76 -23.84
CA ASP A 244 8.68 -16.15 -23.14
C ASP A 244 8.90 -16.23 -21.64
N LYS A 245 10.11 -16.60 -21.21
CA LYS A 245 10.49 -16.75 -19.81
C LYS A 245 11.08 -15.49 -19.16
N TYR A 246 11.72 -14.61 -19.97
CA TYR A 246 12.54 -13.52 -19.42
C TYR A 246 12.26 -12.13 -19.99
N ALA A 247 11.29 -11.98 -20.92
CA ALA A 247 10.99 -10.68 -21.51
C ALA A 247 9.57 -10.21 -21.21
N PHE A 248 9.43 -8.92 -20.86
CA PHE A 248 8.16 -8.23 -21.00
C PHE A 248 7.98 -7.83 -22.45
N GLN A 249 6.79 -8.12 -23.02
CA GLN A 249 6.53 -7.90 -24.45
C GLN A 249 5.28 -7.02 -24.62
N TYR A 250 5.36 -6.07 -25.56
CA TYR A 250 4.30 -5.12 -25.85
C TYR A 250 4.11 -4.97 -27.35
N ARG A 251 2.84 -4.80 -27.79
CA ARG A 251 2.50 -4.44 -29.17
C ARG A 251 1.47 -3.34 -29.18
N TYR A 252 1.53 -2.52 -30.20
CA TYR A 252 0.68 -1.35 -30.32
C TYR A 252 -0.05 -1.34 -31.66
N SER A 253 -1.26 -0.76 -31.69
CA SER A 253 -1.95 -0.42 -32.93
C SER A 253 -1.19 0.67 -33.68
N LEU A 254 -1.63 0.98 -34.91
CA LEU A 254 -1.10 2.11 -35.67
C LEU A 254 -1.36 3.45 -34.95
N ASP A 255 -2.47 3.55 -34.24
CA ASP A 255 -2.87 4.74 -33.47
C ASP A 255 -2.11 4.89 -32.15
N GLY A 256 -1.31 3.88 -31.77
CA GLY A 256 -0.48 3.92 -30.56
C GLY A 256 -1.09 3.25 -29.33
N ASN A 257 -2.26 2.63 -29.43
CA ASN A 257 -2.90 1.92 -28.34
C ASN A 257 -2.22 0.57 -28.07
N LEU A 258 -2.04 0.21 -26.80
CA LEU A 258 -1.45 -1.07 -26.39
C LEU A 258 -2.45 -2.20 -26.64
N ILE A 259 -2.21 -3.01 -27.68
CA ILE A 259 -3.10 -4.12 -28.08
C ILE A 259 -2.67 -5.49 -27.54
N TYR A 260 -1.42 -5.60 -27.04
CA TYR A 260 -0.86 -6.85 -26.55
C TYR A 260 0.17 -6.57 -25.46
N LYS A 261 0.09 -7.30 -24.36
CA LYS A 261 1.03 -7.30 -23.25
C LYS A 261 1.28 -8.73 -22.80
N LYS A 262 2.57 -9.12 -22.68
CA LYS A 262 2.93 -10.42 -22.11
C LYS A 262 3.95 -10.23 -20.99
N LEU A 263 3.68 -10.83 -19.85
CA LEU A 263 4.60 -10.92 -18.74
C LEU A 263 5.45 -12.20 -18.86
N PRO A 264 6.68 -12.22 -18.35
CA PRO A 264 7.51 -13.41 -18.32
C PRO A 264 6.79 -14.62 -17.70
N GLY A 265 6.78 -15.75 -18.40
CA GLY A 265 6.15 -17.00 -17.96
C GLY A 265 4.61 -17.03 -17.98
N CYS A 266 3.95 -15.95 -18.42
CA CYS A 266 2.48 -15.86 -18.46
C CYS A 266 1.95 -15.90 -19.91
N ALA A 267 0.68 -16.27 -20.07
CA ALA A 267 -0.02 -16.05 -21.33
C ALA A 267 -0.20 -14.55 -21.63
N PRO A 268 -0.34 -14.18 -22.91
CA PRO A 268 -0.57 -12.78 -23.28
C PRO A 268 -1.93 -12.28 -22.82
N ILE A 269 -1.99 -10.96 -22.61
CA ILE A 269 -3.20 -10.18 -22.44
C ILE A 269 -3.42 -9.39 -23.72
N GLU A 270 -4.57 -9.57 -24.35
CA GLU A 270 -4.97 -8.89 -25.59
C GLU A 270 -6.02 -7.82 -25.29
N TYR A 271 -5.91 -6.67 -25.96
CA TYR A 271 -6.81 -5.54 -25.80
C TYR A 271 -7.45 -5.17 -27.13
N VAL A 272 -8.71 -4.79 -27.09
CA VAL A 272 -9.42 -4.20 -28.22
C VAL A 272 -9.90 -2.82 -27.78
N TYR A 273 -9.74 -1.84 -28.65
CA TYR A 273 -10.17 -0.46 -28.40
C TYR A 273 -11.31 -0.11 -29.35
N ASP A 274 -12.21 0.75 -28.92
CA ASP A 274 -13.23 1.33 -29.77
C ASP A 274 -12.67 2.48 -30.62
N LYS A 275 -13.47 3.02 -31.54
CA LYS A 275 -13.04 4.12 -32.42
C LYS A 275 -12.71 5.44 -31.70
N ASN A 276 -12.98 5.54 -30.39
CA ASN A 276 -12.65 6.68 -29.54
C ASN A 276 -11.45 6.38 -28.64
N ASP A 277 -10.63 5.37 -28.98
CA ASP A 277 -9.44 4.93 -28.23
C ASP A 277 -9.73 4.49 -26.78
N ARG A 278 -10.97 4.09 -26.47
CA ARG A 278 -11.33 3.54 -25.16
C ARG A 278 -11.21 2.01 -25.21
N CYS A 279 -10.70 1.41 -24.13
CA CYS A 279 -10.53 -0.04 -24.03
C CYS A 279 -11.90 -0.74 -24.04
N LEU A 280 -12.29 -1.33 -25.18
CA LEU A 280 -13.55 -2.03 -25.35
C LEU A 280 -13.52 -3.42 -24.73
N SER A 281 -12.42 -4.16 -24.87
CA SER A 281 -12.30 -5.47 -24.25
C SER A 281 -10.86 -5.88 -23.90
N VAL A 282 -10.78 -6.79 -22.95
CA VAL A 282 -9.55 -7.44 -22.48
C VAL A 282 -9.76 -8.95 -22.48
N GLN A 283 -8.73 -9.68 -22.96
CA GLN A 283 -8.67 -11.14 -22.86
C GLN A 283 -7.31 -11.56 -22.30
N ASP A 284 -7.28 -12.09 -21.09
CA ASP A 284 -6.11 -12.74 -20.49
C ASP A 284 -6.09 -14.25 -20.77
N GLY A 285 -5.08 -14.96 -20.24
CA GLY A 285 -4.92 -16.39 -20.49
C GLY A 285 -6.05 -17.27 -19.97
N GLU A 286 -6.65 -16.93 -18.83
CA GLU A 286 -7.76 -17.70 -18.25
C GLU A 286 -9.09 -17.40 -18.94
N LEU A 287 -9.34 -16.16 -19.34
CA LEU A 287 -10.46 -15.80 -20.20
C LEU A 287 -10.35 -16.51 -21.55
N LYS A 288 -9.16 -16.57 -22.14
CA LYS A 288 -8.89 -17.25 -23.42
C LYS A 288 -9.19 -18.75 -23.36
N LYS A 289 -8.77 -19.44 -22.30
CA LYS A 289 -9.09 -20.86 -22.08
C LYS A 289 -10.59 -21.14 -22.03
N LYS A 290 -11.37 -20.17 -21.53
CA LYS A 290 -12.84 -20.27 -21.43
C LYS A 290 -13.57 -19.72 -22.65
N GLY A 291 -12.86 -19.17 -23.65
CA GLY A 291 -13.45 -18.53 -24.82
C GLY A 291 -14.22 -17.26 -24.50
N LEU A 292 -13.82 -16.53 -23.46
CA LEU A 292 -14.50 -15.33 -22.96
C LEU A 292 -13.65 -14.08 -23.17
N TYR A 293 -14.35 -12.96 -23.28
CA TYR A 293 -13.78 -11.60 -23.36
C TYR A 293 -14.44 -10.73 -22.30
N ARG A 294 -13.65 -10.00 -21.51
CA ARG A 294 -14.19 -8.98 -20.59
C ARG A 294 -14.36 -7.71 -21.38
N PHE A 295 -15.60 -7.20 -21.46
CA PHE A 295 -15.90 -5.96 -22.16
C PHE A 295 -16.19 -4.81 -21.21
N MET A 296 -15.98 -3.59 -21.68
CA MET A 296 -16.30 -2.35 -21.00
C MET A 296 -17.09 -1.44 -21.94
N LEU A 297 -18.16 -0.84 -21.40
CA LEU A 297 -18.99 0.14 -22.11
C LEU A 297 -18.98 1.46 -21.35
N TYR A 298 -19.10 2.56 -22.08
CA TYR A 298 -18.87 3.89 -21.57
C TYR A 298 -20.08 4.79 -21.79
N ASP A 299 -20.27 5.78 -20.93
CA ASP A 299 -21.22 6.85 -21.21
C ASP A 299 -20.66 7.85 -22.24
N ALA A 300 -21.48 8.85 -22.61
CA ALA A 300 -21.11 9.85 -23.60
C ALA A 300 -19.92 10.75 -23.19
N VAL A 301 -19.56 10.78 -21.90
CA VAL A 301 -18.40 11.54 -21.40
C VAL A 301 -17.17 10.66 -21.13
N GLY A 302 -17.24 9.35 -21.48
CA GLY A 302 -16.13 8.43 -21.44
C GLY A 302 -15.91 7.73 -20.08
N ARG A 303 -16.89 7.77 -19.15
CA ARG A 303 -16.82 7.03 -17.89
C ARG A 303 -17.31 5.59 -18.10
N MET A 304 -16.61 4.58 -17.54
CA MET A 304 -17.02 3.19 -17.60
C MET A 304 -18.30 2.98 -16.79
N VAL A 305 -19.36 2.53 -17.45
CA VAL A 305 -20.67 2.31 -16.82
C VAL A 305 -21.07 0.85 -16.76
N VAL A 306 -20.64 0.01 -17.71
CA VAL A 306 -20.91 -1.43 -17.69
C VAL A 306 -19.62 -2.19 -17.96
N GLN A 307 -19.36 -3.21 -17.14
CA GLN A 307 -18.35 -4.22 -17.37
C GLN A 307 -19.01 -5.59 -17.31
N GLY A 308 -18.63 -6.48 -18.22
CA GLY A 308 -19.19 -7.83 -18.26
C GLY A 308 -18.37 -8.80 -19.09
N LEU A 309 -18.91 -9.97 -19.32
CA LEU A 309 -18.30 -11.05 -20.10
C LEU A 309 -19.05 -11.26 -21.40
N SER A 310 -18.33 -11.38 -22.51
CA SER A 310 -18.83 -11.72 -23.83
C SER A 310 -18.29 -13.09 -24.29
N THR A 311 -19.10 -13.86 -24.99
CA THR A 311 -18.68 -15.11 -25.64
C THR A 311 -18.13 -14.89 -27.04
N THR A 312 -18.33 -13.70 -27.61
CA THR A 312 -17.76 -13.28 -28.90
C THR A 312 -16.69 -12.22 -28.67
N LYS A 313 -15.69 -12.19 -29.57
CA LYS A 313 -14.68 -11.13 -29.56
C LYS A 313 -15.33 -9.81 -29.97
N PRO A 314 -15.29 -8.78 -29.11
CA PRO A 314 -15.81 -7.47 -29.47
C PRO A 314 -15.07 -6.86 -30.66
N ASP A 315 -15.79 -6.12 -31.52
CA ASP A 315 -15.20 -5.43 -32.68
C ASP A 315 -14.92 -3.97 -32.35
N GLY A 316 -13.66 -3.57 -32.52
CA GLY A 316 -13.19 -2.21 -32.29
C GLY A 316 -13.63 -1.17 -33.34
N ALA A 317 -14.25 -1.59 -34.48
CA ALA A 317 -14.76 -0.67 -35.47
C ALA A 317 -15.97 0.14 -34.98
N GLY A 318 -16.63 -0.32 -33.91
CA GLY A 318 -17.78 0.30 -33.29
C GLY A 318 -17.44 1.33 -32.23
N GLU A 319 -18.47 1.95 -31.67
CA GLU A 319 -18.40 2.88 -30.55
C GLU A 319 -19.05 2.29 -29.30
N ALA A 320 -18.25 2.07 -28.27
CA ALA A 320 -18.68 1.46 -27.00
C ALA A 320 -19.46 2.44 -26.11
N THR A 321 -20.40 3.20 -26.70
CA THR A 321 -21.17 4.22 -25.97
C THR A 321 -22.58 3.71 -25.66
N VAL A 322 -23.00 3.91 -24.39
CA VAL A 322 -24.34 3.57 -23.91
C VAL A 322 -25.02 4.79 -23.31
N THR A 323 -26.35 4.72 -23.26
CA THR A 323 -27.20 5.70 -22.60
C THR A 323 -28.13 5.02 -21.61
N LEU A 324 -28.48 5.72 -20.52
CA LEU A 324 -29.50 5.21 -19.59
C LEU A 324 -30.87 5.20 -20.27
N ASP A 325 -31.53 4.04 -20.27
CA ASP A 325 -32.86 3.89 -20.84
C ASP A 325 -33.89 3.93 -19.69
N GLU A 326 -34.58 5.06 -19.59
CA GLU A 326 -35.60 5.27 -18.55
C GLU A 326 -36.84 4.39 -18.75
N ASN A 327 -37.07 3.86 -19.95
CA ASN A 327 -38.26 3.05 -20.31
C ASN A 327 -38.06 1.54 -20.13
N GLY A 328 -36.88 1.12 -19.65
CA GLY A 328 -36.59 -0.28 -19.30
C GLY A 328 -36.32 -1.21 -20.51
N GLY A 329 -36.06 -0.65 -21.71
CA GLY A 329 -35.72 -1.43 -22.93
C GLY A 329 -34.24 -1.71 -23.10
N GLY A 330 -33.38 -1.39 -22.11
CA GLY A 330 -31.93 -1.57 -22.20
C GLY A 330 -31.44 -2.99 -21.91
N MET A 331 -30.13 -3.18 -21.82
CA MET A 331 -29.52 -4.45 -21.43
C MET A 331 -30.12 -4.93 -20.11
N GLU A 332 -30.49 -6.18 -20.08
CA GLU A 332 -31.15 -6.79 -18.92
C GLU A 332 -30.42 -6.45 -17.59
N GLN A 333 -31.18 -6.02 -16.61
CA GLN A 333 -30.72 -5.70 -15.23
C GLN A 333 -29.77 -4.50 -15.09
N THR A 334 -29.46 -3.75 -16.14
CA THR A 334 -28.54 -2.59 -16.08
C THR A 334 -29.22 -1.24 -16.21
N GLY A 335 -30.30 -1.13 -16.95
CA GLY A 335 -30.92 0.13 -17.36
C GLY A 335 -30.16 0.89 -18.45
N TYR A 336 -29.07 0.36 -18.99
CA TYR A 336 -28.33 0.95 -20.09
C TYR A 336 -28.66 0.31 -21.43
N ARG A 337 -28.72 1.12 -22.51
CA ARG A 337 -28.86 0.69 -23.88
C ARG A 337 -27.62 1.08 -24.68
N ILE A 338 -27.10 0.11 -25.48
CA ILE A 338 -26.00 0.37 -26.41
C ILE A 338 -26.53 1.20 -27.57
N LEU A 339 -25.84 2.29 -27.94
CA LEU A 339 -26.29 3.19 -29.01
C LEU A 339 -26.08 2.58 -30.40
N ASN A 340 -25.02 1.80 -30.62
CA ASN A 340 -24.65 1.14 -31.87
C ASN A 340 -24.37 -0.36 -31.67
N ASP A 341 -25.38 -1.13 -31.32
CA ASP A 341 -25.24 -2.54 -30.87
C ASP A 341 -24.63 -3.44 -31.95
N ALA A 342 -25.10 -3.33 -33.20
CA ALA A 342 -24.68 -4.20 -34.29
C ALA A 342 -23.21 -4.07 -34.69
N SER A 343 -22.54 -2.95 -34.33
CA SER A 343 -21.15 -2.68 -34.70
C SER A 343 -20.13 -3.20 -33.67
N LEU A 344 -20.57 -3.65 -32.50
CA LEU A 344 -19.66 -4.07 -31.40
C LEU A 344 -19.46 -5.58 -31.35
N ASN A 345 -20.25 -6.39 -32.05
CA ASN A 345 -20.18 -7.86 -32.01
C ASN A 345 -20.19 -8.45 -30.58
N LEU A 346 -21.03 -7.92 -29.69
CA LEU A 346 -21.14 -8.38 -28.31
C LEU A 346 -22.21 -9.45 -28.15
N THR A 347 -21.84 -10.62 -27.62
CA THR A 347 -22.77 -11.63 -27.09
C THR A 347 -22.58 -11.72 -25.58
N ILE A 348 -23.41 -10.98 -24.85
CA ILE A 348 -23.27 -10.81 -23.39
C ILE A 348 -23.60 -12.13 -22.71
N LYS A 349 -22.65 -12.64 -21.93
CA LYS A 349 -22.80 -13.81 -21.07
C LYS A 349 -23.21 -13.42 -19.65
N ASP A 350 -22.58 -12.39 -19.11
CA ASP A 350 -22.79 -11.92 -17.74
C ASP A 350 -22.41 -10.45 -17.59
N ILE A 351 -23.04 -9.77 -16.66
CA ILE A 351 -22.73 -8.39 -16.27
C ILE A 351 -22.08 -8.43 -14.90
N GLU A 352 -20.82 -7.98 -14.81
CA GLU A 352 -20.02 -8.02 -13.60
C GLU A 352 -20.18 -6.76 -12.74
N VAL A 353 -20.19 -5.58 -13.41
CA VAL A 353 -20.28 -4.27 -12.74
C VAL A 353 -21.18 -3.34 -13.55
N VAL A 354 -22.05 -2.62 -12.85
CA VAL A 354 -22.81 -1.50 -13.41
C VAL A 354 -22.62 -0.29 -12.54
N ASN A 355 -22.24 0.84 -13.13
CA ASN A 355 -22.04 2.11 -12.46
C ASN A 355 -23.06 3.14 -12.93
N TYR A 356 -23.61 3.92 -12.01
CA TYR A 356 -24.55 4.99 -12.28
C TYR A 356 -23.97 6.32 -11.81
N TYR A 357 -24.11 7.33 -12.64
CA TYR A 357 -23.53 8.66 -12.40
C TYR A 357 -24.59 9.75 -12.46
N ASP A 358 -24.28 10.90 -11.92
CA ASP A 358 -24.99 12.17 -12.08
C ASP A 358 -26.34 12.30 -11.38
N ASN A 359 -27.08 11.21 -11.16
CA ASN A 359 -28.42 11.22 -10.59
C ASN A 359 -28.78 9.87 -9.93
N TYR A 360 -30.01 9.78 -9.39
CA TYR A 360 -30.50 8.58 -8.69
C TYR A 360 -31.71 7.93 -9.37
N ARG A 361 -31.95 8.18 -10.66
CA ARG A 361 -33.10 7.63 -11.42
C ARG A 361 -33.07 6.10 -11.48
N PHE A 362 -31.88 5.51 -11.48
CA PHE A 362 -31.69 4.06 -11.45
C PHE A 362 -32.37 3.37 -10.26
N ALA A 363 -32.55 4.05 -9.12
CA ALA A 363 -33.15 3.48 -7.92
C ALA A 363 -34.69 3.31 -8.00
N THR A 364 -35.34 3.75 -9.09
CA THR A 364 -36.81 3.71 -9.28
C THR A 364 -37.26 2.90 -10.48
N GLY A 365 -36.37 2.41 -11.32
CA GLY A 365 -36.67 1.65 -12.56
C GLY A 365 -36.81 0.13 -12.34
N SER A 366 -36.86 -0.63 -13.43
CA SER A 366 -36.96 -2.10 -13.45
C SER A 366 -35.78 -2.80 -12.73
N TYR A 367 -34.66 -2.14 -12.61
CA TYR A 367 -33.43 -2.56 -11.90
C TYR A 367 -33.41 -2.17 -10.41
N ALA A 368 -34.44 -1.50 -9.90
CA ALA A 368 -34.56 -1.08 -8.50
C ALA A 368 -34.50 -2.24 -7.50
N ALA A 369 -34.73 -3.49 -7.94
CA ALA A 369 -34.63 -4.68 -7.09
C ALA A 369 -33.23 -4.82 -6.41
N HIS A 370 -32.16 -4.40 -7.08
CA HIS A 370 -30.79 -4.44 -6.52
C HIS A 370 -30.56 -3.38 -5.43
N PHE A 371 -31.42 -2.36 -5.39
CA PHE A 371 -31.39 -1.25 -4.44
C PHE A 371 -32.49 -1.34 -3.36
N SER A 372 -33.17 -2.48 -3.31
CA SER A 372 -34.24 -2.69 -2.31
C SER A 372 -33.72 -2.49 -0.88
N GLY A 373 -34.41 -1.66 -0.11
CA GLY A 373 -34.03 -1.27 1.25
C GLY A 373 -33.03 -0.13 1.35
N LEU A 374 -32.44 0.35 0.22
CA LEU A 374 -31.64 1.54 0.17
C LEU A 374 -32.50 2.78 -0.03
N THR A 375 -32.15 3.88 0.61
CA THR A 375 -32.92 5.13 0.53
C THR A 375 -32.30 6.05 -0.52
N LYS A 376 -33.17 6.65 -1.36
CA LYS A 376 -32.72 7.68 -2.29
C LYS A 376 -32.31 8.94 -1.50
N PRO A 377 -31.10 9.48 -1.74
CA PRO A 377 -30.71 10.75 -1.13
C PRO A 377 -31.62 11.91 -1.52
N SER A 378 -31.82 12.85 -0.59
CA SER A 378 -32.65 14.05 -0.82
C SER A 378 -31.94 15.17 -1.58
N GLY A 379 -30.61 15.12 -1.72
CA GLY A 379 -29.78 16.12 -2.40
C GLY A 379 -29.42 15.74 -3.82
N ASP A 380 -29.11 16.73 -4.66
CA ASP A 380 -28.79 16.55 -6.09
C ASP A 380 -27.34 16.94 -6.43
N TYR A 381 -26.40 16.58 -5.56
CA TYR A 381 -24.97 16.89 -5.76
C TYR A 381 -24.19 15.75 -6.41
N ALA A 382 -24.88 14.80 -7.05
CA ALA A 382 -24.27 13.64 -7.71
C ALA A 382 -23.68 13.94 -9.08
N ARG A 383 -23.93 15.13 -9.67
CA ARG A 383 -23.46 15.47 -11.03
C ARG A 383 -21.94 15.34 -11.14
N GLY A 384 -21.46 14.60 -12.13
CA GLY A 384 -20.05 14.27 -12.35
C GLY A 384 -19.51 13.16 -11.45
N ARG A 385 -20.34 12.57 -10.56
CA ARG A 385 -19.92 11.60 -9.53
C ARG A 385 -20.69 10.28 -9.64
N LEU A 386 -20.08 9.22 -9.11
CA LEU A 386 -20.71 7.90 -8.97
C LEU A 386 -21.83 7.96 -7.94
N SER A 387 -23.07 7.80 -8.36
CA SER A 387 -24.25 7.88 -7.49
C SER A 387 -24.76 6.51 -7.03
N GLY A 388 -24.42 5.45 -7.75
CA GLY A 388 -24.72 4.09 -7.36
C GLY A 388 -23.97 3.06 -8.18
N SER A 389 -23.93 1.83 -7.69
CA SER A 389 -23.37 0.70 -8.45
C SER A 389 -24.06 -0.60 -8.09
N VAL A 390 -24.00 -1.56 -9.02
CA VAL A 390 -24.35 -2.96 -8.80
C VAL A 390 -23.16 -3.81 -9.16
N VAL A 391 -22.71 -4.66 -8.24
CA VAL A 391 -21.52 -5.50 -8.43
C VAL A 391 -21.91 -6.97 -8.22
N LEU A 392 -21.52 -7.84 -9.14
CA LEU A 392 -21.73 -9.28 -9.06
C LEU A 392 -20.74 -9.89 -8.06
N ALA A 393 -21.23 -10.70 -7.14
CA ALA A 393 -20.39 -11.53 -6.27
C ALA A 393 -20.16 -12.91 -6.90
N SER A 394 -19.04 -13.57 -6.56
CA SER A 394 -18.66 -14.87 -7.13
C SER A 394 -19.63 -16.02 -6.78
N ASN A 395 -20.54 -15.82 -5.82
CA ASN A 395 -21.65 -16.73 -5.50
C ASN A 395 -22.94 -16.42 -6.30
N GLY A 396 -22.90 -15.47 -7.24
CA GLY A 396 -24.04 -15.07 -8.07
C GLY A 396 -24.94 -13.98 -7.48
N GLU A 397 -24.73 -13.55 -6.22
CA GLU A 397 -25.47 -12.43 -5.64
C GLU A 397 -25.05 -11.08 -6.27
N ARG A 398 -26.04 -10.19 -6.48
CA ARG A 398 -25.80 -8.81 -6.93
C ARG A 398 -25.90 -7.84 -5.77
N LEU A 399 -24.85 -7.05 -5.57
CA LEU A 399 -24.69 -6.14 -4.46
C LEU A 399 -24.90 -4.70 -4.92
N GLY A 400 -25.99 -4.08 -4.47
CA GLY A 400 -26.31 -2.69 -4.81
C GLY A 400 -25.73 -1.70 -3.82
N SER A 401 -25.25 -0.54 -4.27
CA SER A 401 -24.83 0.57 -3.43
C SER A 401 -25.34 1.91 -3.94
N VAL A 402 -25.60 2.84 -3.01
CA VAL A 402 -26.02 4.22 -3.28
C VAL A 402 -25.12 5.15 -2.49
N MET A 403 -24.65 6.24 -3.15
CA MET A 403 -23.76 7.22 -2.55
C MET A 403 -24.36 8.62 -2.65
N SER A 404 -24.23 9.43 -1.59
CA SER A 404 -24.65 10.84 -1.60
C SER A 404 -23.49 11.77 -1.27
N TYR A 405 -23.59 13.00 -1.73
CA TYR A 405 -22.52 14.00 -1.69
C TYR A 405 -23.01 15.34 -1.15
N ASP A 406 -22.07 16.12 -0.61
CA ASP A 406 -22.28 17.55 -0.35
C ASP A 406 -21.95 18.39 -1.59
N GLN A 407 -22.08 19.72 -1.48
CA GLN A 407 -21.76 20.66 -2.55
C GLN A 407 -20.28 20.64 -2.97
N GLN A 408 -19.38 20.33 -2.05
CA GLN A 408 -17.94 20.25 -2.28
C GLN A 408 -17.52 18.92 -2.95
N GLY A 409 -18.39 17.92 -2.92
CA GLY A 409 -18.16 16.60 -3.47
C GLY A 409 -17.67 15.57 -2.47
N ASN A 410 -17.74 15.89 -1.18
CA ASN A 410 -17.45 14.93 -0.13
C ASN A 410 -18.59 13.91 -0.02
N VAL A 411 -18.26 12.65 0.26
CA VAL A 411 -19.23 11.57 0.41
C VAL A 411 -19.94 11.68 1.76
N LEU A 412 -21.20 12.11 1.75
CA LEU A 412 -22.00 12.20 2.98
C LEU A 412 -22.49 10.85 3.47
N GLU A 413 -22.93 10.00 2.55
CA GLU A 413 -23.47 8.70 2.91
C GLU A 413 -23.17 7.66 1.84
N ILE A 414 -22.81 6.45 2.28
CA ILE A 414 -22.77 5.24 1.47
C ILE A 414 -23.74 4.25 2.08
N GLN A 415 -24.68 3.77 1.28
CA GLN A 415 -25.56 2.66 1.65
C GLN A 415 -25.23 1.48 0.75
N LYS A 416 -25.13 0.29 1.31
CA LYS A 416 -24.79 -0.92 0.56
C LYS A 416 -25.65 -2.09 1.01
N ARG A 417 -26.15 -2.85 0.06
CA ARG A 417 -26.76 -4.16 0.28
C ARG A 417 -25.68 -5.23 0.05
N GLY A 418 -25.20 -5.84 1.13
CA GLY A 418 -24.19 -6.89 1.10
C GLY A 418 -24.77 -8.29 0.97
N LEU A 419 -23.90 -9.32 1.09
CA LEU A 419 -24.28 -10.74 1.02
C LEU A 419 -25.43 -11.07 1.97
N ASN A 420 -26.31 -11.97 1.50
CA ASN A 420 -27.52 -12.41 2.23
C ASN A 420 -28.43 -11.23 2.63
N GLY A 421 -28.45 -10.13 1.85
CA GLY A 421 -29.29 -8.97 2.12
C GLY A 421 -28.90 -8.18 3.38
N CYS A 422 -27.70 -8.33 3.91
CA CYS A 422 -27.16 -7.51 4.99
C CYS A 422 -27.11 -6.04 4.54
N MET A 423 -27.53 -5.11 5.41
CA MET A 423 -27.51 -3.69 5.11
C MET A 423 -26.37 -2.99 5.80
N GLU A 424 -25.57 -2.26 5.03
CA GLU A 424 -24.45 -1.46 5.51
C GLU A 424 -24.70 0.01 5.21
N ARG A 425 -24.41 0.88 6.16
CA ARG A 425 -24.52 2.34 6.01
C ARG A 425 -23.32 3.01 6.64
N VAL A 426 -22.72 3.93 5.93
CA VAL A 426 -21.66 4.81 6.43
C VAL A 426 -22.12 6.25 6.22
N THR A 427 -22.19 7.04 7.30
CA THR A 427 -22.58 8.45 7.27
C THR A 427 -21.42 9.30 7.75
N ASN A 428 -21.03 10.30 6.96
CA ASN A 428 -19.87 11.14 7.21
C ASN A 428 -20.26 12.61 7.40
N THR A 429 -19.50 13.30 8.21
CA THR A 429 -19.50 14.77 8.27
C THR A 429 -18.08 15.29 8.08
N TYR A 430 -17.96 16.53 7.60
CA TYR A 430 -16.69 17.12 7.27
C TYR A 430 -16.47 18.46 7.96
N THR A 431 -15.21 18.80 8.17
CA THR A 431 -14.78 20.10 8.67
C THR A 431 -14.93 21.18 7.58
N TYR A 432 -14.72 22.43 7.96
CA TYR A 432 -14.64 23.54 7.02
C TYR A 432 -13.54 23.36 5.95
N THR A 433 -12.48 22.61 6.26
CA THR A 433 -11.36 22.30 5.36
C THR A 433 -11.54 20.99 4.59
N ASN A 434 -12.74 20.42 4.57
CA ASN A 434 -13.08 19.14 3.94
C ASN A 434 -12.34 17.92 4.51
N GLN A 435 -11.91 17.98 5.77
CA GLN A 435 -11.40 16.82 6.48
C GLN A 435 -12.56 16.06 7.14
N LEU A 436 -12.45 14.73 7.21
CA LEU A 436 -13.48 13.89 7.85
C LEU A 436 -13.62 14.25 9.35
N ALA A 437 -14.73 14.85 9.74
CA ALA A 437 -15.00 15.22 11.13
C ALA A 437 -15.60 14.04 11.91
N SER A 438 -16.56 13.32 11.33
CA SER A 438 -17.09 12.09 11.92
C SER A 438 -17.49 11.09 10.85
N SER A 439 -17.45 9.80 11.24
CA SER A 439 -17.95 8.69 10.44
C SER A 439 -18.76 7.76 11.35
N ILE A 440 -19.99 7.47 10.96
CA ILE A 440 -20.88 6.53 11.65
C ILE A 440 -21.16 5.38 10.70
N SER A 441 -20.67 4.19 11.05
CA SER A 441 -20.86 2.95 10.30
C SER A 441 -21.90 2.07 11.01
N VAL A 442 -22.87 1.56 10.26
CA VAL A 442 -23.94 0.69 10.79
C VAL A 442 -24.06 -0.54 9.90
N VAL A 443 -24.04 -1.72 10.51
CA VAL A 443 -24.36 -3.00 9.86
C VAL A 443 -25.62 -3.57 10.48
N LYS A 444 -26.62 -3.87 9.65
CA LYS A 444 -27.84 -4.61 10.06
C LYS A 444 -27.82 -5.98 9.39
N THR A 445 -27.78 -7.03 10.18
CA THR A 445 -27.84 -8.41 9.68
C THR A 445 -29.28 -8.82 9.37
N GLN A 446 -29.49 -9.88 8.59
CA GLN A 446 -30.84 -10.45 8.37
C GLN A 446 -31.51 -10.95 9.66
N LYS A 447 -30.73 -11.36 10.65
CA LYS A 447 -31.21 -11.79 11.96
C LYS A 447 -31.71 -10.63 12.85
N GLY A 448 -31.54 -9.38 12.37
CA GLY A 448 -31.94 -8.18 13.11
C GLY A 448 -30.85 -7.60 14.00
N ASP A 449 -29.68 -8.23 14.11
CA ASP A 449 -28.58 -7.68 14.87
C ASP A 449 -28.09 -6.38 14.24
N THR A 450 -27.84 -5.40 15.09
CA THR A 450 -27.34 -4.08 14.67
C THR A 450 -25.99 -3.82 15.32
N ILE A 451 -24.97 -3.60 14.50
CA ILE A 451 -23.64 -3.16 14.93
C ILE A 451 -23.47 -1.72 14.47
N LYS A 452 -23.12 -0.84 15.39
CA LYS A 452 -22.82 0.56 15.09
C LYS A 452 -21.41 0.88 15.57
N TYR A 453 -20.65 1.57 14.74
CA TYR A 453 -19.32 2.07 15.07
C TYR A 453 -19.22 3.55 14.72
N GLU A 454 -18.83 4.34 15.69
CA GLU A 454 -18.69 5.80 15.58
C GLU A 454 -17.22 6.18 15.72
N GLU A 455 -16.75 7.06 14.85
CA GLU A 455 -15.44 7.68 14.91
C GLU A 455 -15.59 9.19 14.72
N CYS A 456 -15.07 9.99 15.67
CA CYS A 456 -15.05 11.44 15.61
C CYS A 456 -13.61 11.94 15.65
N ASN A 457 -13.23 12.71 14.65
CA ASN A 457 -11.91 13.29 14.48
C ASN A 457 -11.93 14.75 14.96
N THR A 458 -10.99 15.09 15.80
CA THR A 458 -10.76 16.46 16.25
C THR A 458 -9.44 16.95 15.67
N TYR A 459 -9.47 18.09 15.01
CA TYR A 459 -8.29 18.70 14.41
C TYR A 459 -7.84 19.91 15.21
N SER A 460 -6.54 20.15 15.21
CA SER A 460 -5.94 21.32 15.84
C SER A 460 -6.49 22.60 15.21
N PRO A 461 -6.98 23.56 16.04
CA PRO A 461 -7.49 24.81 15.52
C PRO A 461 -6.42 25.75 14.95
N THR A 462 -5.13 25.42 15.13
CA THR A 462 -4.00 26.19 14.64
C THR A 462 -3.29 25.53 13.46
N THR A 463 -3.08 24.21 13.52
CA THR A 463 -2.28 23.49 12.52
C THR A 463 -3.13 22.69 11.52
N ASP A 464 -4.43 22.56 11.75
CA ASP A 464 -5.35 21.71 10.98
C ASP A 464 -4.93 20.24 10.92
N ARG A 465 -4.05 19.80 11.83
CA ARG A 465 -3.62 18.41 11.98
C ARG A 465 -4.55 17.65 12.91
N LEU A 466 -4.62 16.33 12.73
CA LEU A 466 -5.41 15.45 13.59
C LEU A 466 -4.87 15.50 15.02
N ALA A 467 -5.68 16.02 15.97
CA ALA A 467 -5.31 16.16 17.37
C ALA A 467 -5.88 15.04 18.25
N ALA A 468 -7.07 14.54 17.92
CA ALA A 468 -7.67 13.43 18.64
C ALA A 468 -8.63 12.65 17.75
N VAL A 469 -8.78 11.35 18.06
CA VAL A 469 -9.82 10.48 17.51
C VAL A 469 -10.58 9.85 18.67
N THR A 470 -11.90 10.05 18.69
CA THR A 470 -12.80 9.45 19.68
C THR A 470 -13.61 8.36 18.99
N ARG A 471 -13.64 7.15 19.57
CA ARG A 471 -14.31 5.97 19.02
C ARG A 471 -15.30 5.38 20.03
N GLN A 472 -16.42 4.87 19.52
CA GLN A 472 -17.36 4.08 20.30
C GLN A 472 -18.04 3.04 19.40
N ALA A 473 -18.18 1.82 19.91
CA ALA A 473 -18.89 0.74 19.23
C ALA A 473 -20.14 0.34 20.03
N PHE A 474 -21.13 -0.18 19.31
CA PHE A 474 -22.39 -0.67 19.88
C PHE A 474 -22.73 -2.01 19.22
N SER A 475 -23.16 -2.98 20.04
CA SER A 475 -23.74 -4.25 19.56
C SER A 475 -25.14 -4.38 20.14
N ASN A 476 -26.18 -4.31 19.31
CA ASN A 476 -27.58 -4.33 19.74
C ASN A 476 -27.86 -3.35 20.91
N ASN A 477 -27.40 -2.11 20.81
CA ASN A 477 -27.44 -1.04 21.80
C ASN A 477 -26.54 -1.23 23.04
N LEU A 478 -25.76 -2.30 23.15
CA LEU A 478 -24.72 -2.44 24.17
C LEU A 478 -23.52 -1.58 23.79
N PRO A 479 -23.19 -0.49 24.52
CA PRO A 479 -22.06 0.36 24.17
C PRO A 479 -20.72 -0.21 24.66
N SER A 480 -19.66 0.08 23.92
CA SER A 480 -18.29 -0.01 24.43
C SER A 480 -17.97 1.18 25.35
N ARG A 481 -16.85 1.09 26.07
CA ARG A 481 -16.20 2.26 26.66
C ARG A 481 -15.93 3.31 25.58
N LEU A 482 -16.01 4.60 25.92
CA LEU A 482 -15.56 5.67 25.03
C LEU A 482 -14.03 5.64 24.92
N ASN A 483 -13.53 5.58 23.69
CA ASN A 483 -12.11 5.48 23.38
C ASN A 483 -11.62 6.78 22.76
N LYS A 484 -10.73 7.51 23.43
CA LYS A 484 -10.13 8.74 22.92
C LYS A 484 -8.62 8.61 22.83
N CYS A 485 -8.10 8.57 21.60
CA CYS A 485 -6.66 8.66 21.31
C CYS A 485 -6.29 10.12 21.01
N THR A 486 -5.15 10.59 21.52
CA THR A 486 -4.63 11.93 21.21
C THR A 486 -3.29 11.83 20.50
N TYR A 487 -3.04 12.78 19.59
CA TYR A 487 -1.88 12.83 18.72
C TYR A 487 -1.10 14.11 18.98
N THR A 488 0.21 14.01 19.12
CA THR A 488 1.09 15.17 19.15
C THR A 488 2.12 15.07 18.04
N TYR A 489 2.63 16.23 17.66
CA TYR A 489 3.60 16.35 16.57
C TYR A 489 4.83 17.08 17.08
N ASP A 490 5.98 16.80 16.49
CA ASP A 490 7.20 17.55 16.78
C ASP A 490 7.17 18.95 16.13
N ARG A 491 8.23 19.71 16.31
CA ARG A 491 8.36 21.08 15.78
C ARG A 491 8.33 21.13 14.24
N LEU A 492 8.70 20.04 13.56
CA LEU A 492 8.66 19.91 12.10
C LEU A 492 7.33 19.38 11.60
N GLY A 493 6.39 19.05 12.50
CA GLY A 493 5.09 18.51 12.19
C GLY A 493 5.07 17.01 11.89
N ARG A 494 6.11 16.25 12.30
CA ARG A 494 6.11 14.78 12.24
C ARG A 494 5.38 14.23 13.46
N LEU A 495 4.76 13.07 13.34
CA LEU A 495 4.07 12.41 14.45
C LEU A 495 5.07 12.11 15.57
N PHE A 496 4.80 12.64 16.77
CA PHE A 496 5.69 12.49 17.91
C PHE A 496 5.14 11.51 18.95
N THR A 497 3.85 11.68 19.37
CA THR A 497 3.23 10.71 20.29
C THR A 497 1.79 10.40 19.88
N ILE A 498 1.36 9.18 20.25
CA ILE A 498 -0.04 8.77 20.29
C ILE A 498 -0.34 8.32 21.72
N ASP A 499 -1.25 9.00 22.40
CA ASP A 499 -1.72 8.58 23.72
C ASP A 499 -3.05 7.84 23.54
N ARG A 500 -3.07 6.54 23.83
CA ARG A 500 -4.23 5.64 23.79
C ARG A 500 -4.81 5.49 25.19
N PRO A 501 -6.13 5.33 25.36
CA PRO A 501 -6.78 5.23 26.67
C PRO A 501 -6.61 3.82 27.27
N ILE A 502 -5.37 3.46 27.57
CA ILE A 502 -4.98 2.22 28.25
C ILE A 502 -4.72 2.54 29.73
N ASP A 503 -5.33 1.75 30.62
CA ASP A 503 -5.22 1.96 32.05
C ASP A 503 -3.75 1.83 32.53
N GLY A 504 -3.39 2.54 33.60
CA GLY A 504 -2.05 2.54 34.16
C GLY A 504 -1.01 3.33 33.37
N GLY A 505 -1.41 4.21 32.46
CA GLY A 505 -0.50 5.07 31.69
C GLY A 505 0.33 4.36 30.62
N LYS A 506 0.01 3.09 30.30
CA LYS A 506 0.75 2.25 29.34
C LYS A 506 0.37 2.49 27.88
N GLY A 507 -0.47 3.50 27.60
CA GLY A 507 -1.04 3.75 26.27
C GLY A 507 -0.16 4.57 25.34
N ARG A 508 0.90 5.21 25.83
CA ARG A 508 1.74 6.08 25.01
C ARG A 508 2.58 5.32 24.02
N LEU A 509 2.49 5.71 22.75
CA LEU A 509 3.46 5.42 21.71
C LEU A 509 4.26 6.69 21.44
N SER A 510 5.57 6.58 21.26
CA SER A 510 6.41 7.71 20.85
C SER A 510 7.34 7.31 19.70
N TYR A 511 7.68 8.31 18.90
CA TYR A 511 8.50 8.16 17.69
C TYR A 511 9.66 9.15 17.73
N ASP A 512 10.88 8.67 17.50
CA ASP A 512 12.06 9.51 17.32
C ASP A 512 12.58 9.37 15.88
N TYR A 513 13.16 10.46 15.38
CA TYR A 513 13.64 10.55 13.99
C TYR A 513 15.07 11.05 13.95
N ASN A 514 15.85 10.54 12.99
CA ASN A 514 17.19 11.04 12.74
C ASN A 514 17.16 12.34 11.89
N ILE A 515 18.34 12.86 11.58
CA ILE A 515 18.51 14.09 10.78
C ILE A 515 17.91 13.94 9.36
N GLN A 516 17.84 12.73 8.79
CA GLN A 516 17.19 12.43 7.50
C GLN A 516 15.68 12.29 7.61
N SER A 517 15.09 12.49 8.80
CA SER A 517 13.68 12.21 9.12
C SER A 517 13.29 10.73 9.00
N TRP A 518 14.25 9.82 9.04
CA TRP A 518 13.97 8.39 9.15
C TRP A 518 13.66 8.02 10.60
N THR A 519 12.70 7.13 10.80
CA THR A 519 12.35 6.65 12.14
C THR A 519 13.53 5.93 12.77
N GLN A 520 13.98 6.39 13.95
CA GLN A 520 15.05 5.75 14.73
C GLN A 520 14.50 4.90 15.86
N ARG A 521 13.36 5.29 16.44
CA ARG A 521 12.82 4.60 17.61
C ARG A 521 11.31 4.63 17.62
N ILE A 522 10.73 3.51 18.01
CA ILE A 522 9.32 3.36 18.35
C ILE A 522 9.25 2.83 19.77
N ASN A 523 8.65 3.58 20.69
CA ASN A 523 8.50 3.16 22.08
C ASN A 523 7.04 3.01 22.45
N SER A 524 6.72 1.94 23.17
CA SER A 524 5.45 1.76 23.87
C SER A 524 5.74 1.29 25.30
N GLY A 525 4.70 1.04 26.08
CA GLY A 525 4.90 0.53 27.45
C GLY A 525 5.49 -0.89 27.52
N SER A 526 5.32 -1.70 26.49
CA SER A 526 5.73 -3.11 26.44
C SER A 526 6.62 -3.45 25.24
N PHE A 527 6.42 -2.82 24.08
CA PHE A 527 7.22 -3.02 22.88
C PHE A 527 8.07 -1.78 22.59
N ASN A 528 9.38 -1.97 22.42
CA ASN A 528 10.32 -0.92 22.07
C ASN A 528 11.19 -1.40 20.92
N GLU A 529 11.38 -0.57 19.91
CA GLU A 529 12.21 -0.87 18.75
C GLU A 529 13.18 0.30 18.49
N SER A 530 14.43 -0.02 18.20
CA SER A 530 15.43 0.94 17.72
C SER A 530 15.94 0.49 16.35
N ILE A 531 15.99 1.45 15.43
CA ILE A 531 16.36 1.23 14.03
C ILE A 531 17.64 2.03 13.79
N HIS A 532 18.67 1.35 13.35
CA HIS A 532 20.00 1.91 13.11
C HIS A 532 20.33 1.90 11.63
N TYR A 533 20.83 3.00 11.12
CA TYR A 533 21.21 3.16 9.71
C TYR A 533 22.73 3.28 9.56
N VAL A 534 23.33 4.26 10.22
CA VAL A 534 24.78 4.52 10.17
C VAL A 534 25.47 4.25 11.49
N ASP A 535 24.68 4.06 12.52
CA ASP A 535 25.08 3.71 13.89
C ASP A 535 24.68 2.26 14.22
N GLY A 536 24.88 1.82 15.46
CA GLY A 536 24.49 0.48 15.95
C GLY A 536 25.55 -0.59 15.68
N GLN A 537 25.10 -1.85 15.63
CA GLN A 537 25.97 -3.04 15.61
C GLN A 537 26.21 -3.60 14.20
N GLY A 538 25.53 -3.07 13.17
CA GLY A 538 25.68 -3.49 11.79
C GLY A 538 26.68 -2.65 11.00
N LYS A 539 26.92 -3.01 9.74
CA LYS A 539 27.68 -2.17 8.79
C LYS A 539 26.88 -0.89 8.49
N PRO A 540 27.46 0.31 8.64
CA PRO A 540 26.76 1.56 8.33
C PRO A 540 26.21 1.58 6.91
N MET A 541 24.94 2.03 6.77
CA MET A 541 24.21 2.15 5.50
C MET A 541 23.74 3.60 5.33
N TYR A 542 24.33 4.30 4.40
CA TYR A 542 24.11 5.75 4.20
C TYR A 542 23.00 6.05 3.21
N SER A 543 22.63 5.07 2.35
CA SER A 543 21.58 5.22 1.35
C SER A 543 20.16 5.15 1.92
N GLY A 544 20.01 4.68 3.16
CA GLY A 544 18.73 4.51 3.85
C GLY A 544 18.32 3.07 4.13
N ASN A 545 19.13 2.08 3.72
CA ASN A 545 18.95 0.72 4.19
C ASN A 545 19.24 0.61 5.69
N ILE A 546 18.53 -0.29 6.35
CA ILE A 546 18.71 -0.52 7.78
C ILE A 546 19.98 -1.33 8.02
N SER A 547 20.88 -0.81 8.82
CA SER A 547 22.11 -1.48 9.25
C SER A 547 21.83 -2.57 10.29
N SER A 548 21.05 -2.22 11.30
CA SER A 548 20.60 -3.14 12.34
C SER A 548 19.31 -2.66 12.99
N ILE A 549 18.57 -3.58 13.60
CA ILE A 549 17.43 -3.28 14.46
C ILE A 549 17.62 -3.97 15.79
N THR A 550 17.09 -3.36 16.85
CA THR A 550 16.96 -4.01 18.16
C THR A 550 15.55 -3.77 18.68
N TRP A 551 15.00 -4.76 19.38
CA TRP A 551 13.68 -4.63 20.00
C TRP A 551 13.59 -5.41 21.30
N SER A 552 12.65 -5.00 22.15
CA SER A 552 12.19 -5.76 23.32
C SER A 552 10.66 -5.80 23.32
N ASP A 553 10.10 -6.88 23.79
CA ASP A 553 8.66 -7.11 23.91
C ASP A 553 8.30 -7.83 25.23
N ALA A 554 7.03 -7.90 25.56
CA ALA A 554 6.56 -8.55 26.78
C ALA A 554 6.88 -10.05 26.81
N GLY A 555 6.94 -10.71 25.66
CA GLY A 555 7.26 -12.12 25.55
C GLY A 555 8.74 -12.44 25.77
N SER A 556 9.62 -11.46 25.55
CA SER A 556 11.07 -11.62 25.74
C SER A 556 11.54 -11.41 27.18
N GLY A 557 10.66 -11.10 28.12
CA GLY A 557 11.04 -10.74 29.47
C GLY A 557 11.92 -9.50 29.54
N GLN A 558 11.79 -8.57 28.56
CA GLN A 558 12.60 -7.38 28.35
C GLN A 558 14.03 -7.64 27.81
N THR A 559 14.34 -8.88 27.38
CA THR A 559 15.61 -9.16 26.68
C THR A 559 15.64 -8.36 25.38
N ASN A 560 16.73 -7.64 25.15
CA ASN A 560 16.93 -6.89 23.91
C ASN A 560 17.42 -7.84 22.81
N ARG A 561 16.58 -8.06 21.79
CA ARG A 561 16.84 -8.87 20.61
C ARG A 561 17.16 -7.99 19.41
N GLY A 562 17.87 -8.52 18.43
CA GLY A 562 18.14 -7.72 17.23
C GLY A 562 18.60 -8.53 16.03
N TYR A 563 18.63 -7.83 14.89
CA TYR A 563 19.26 -8.28 13.66
C TYR A 563 20.27 -7.28 13.15
N ARG A 564 21.39 -7.78 12.62
CA ARG A 564 22.36 -7.04 11.79
C ARG A 564 22.17 -7.48 10.34
N TYR A 565 22.10 -6.53 9.41
CA TYR A 565 21.83 -6.80 8.02
C TYR A 565 23.05 -6.59 7.13
N THR A 566 23.15 -7.42 6.09
CA THR A 566 24.14 -7.27 5.02
C THR A 566 23.43 -7.34 3.70
N TYR A 567 23.80 -6.46 2.78
CA TYR A 567 23.23 -6.33 1.45
C TYR A 567 24.28 -6.58 0.36
N ASP A 568 23.83 -7.01 -0.80
CA ASP A 568 24.67 -7.15 -1.98
C ASP A 568 24.78 -5.84 -2.79
N ASP A 569 25.48 -5.89 -3.91
CA ASP A 569 25.68 -4.75 -4.80
C ASP A 569 24.41 -4.30 -5.56
N LEU A 570 23.29 -5.00 -5.38
CA LEU A 570 21.95 -4.64 -5.87
C LEU A 570 21.01 -4.18 -4.75
N ASN A 571 21.54 -3.89 -3.56
CA ASN A 571 20.75 -3.52 -2.35
C ASN A 571 19.78 -4.62 -1.88
N ARG A 572 20.02 -5.90 -2.20
CA ARG A 572 19.20 -7.01 -1.73
C ARG A 572 19.78 -7.58 -0.43
N LEU A 573 18.91 -7.97 0.50
CA LEU A 573 19.30 -8.57 1.77
C LEU A 573 19.92 -9.95 1.52
N VAL A 574 21.18 -10.14 1.89
CA VAL A 574 21.87 -11.45 1.77
C VAL A 574 22.11 -12.14 3.09
N ASN A 575 22.13 -11.39 4.20
CA ASN A 575 22.28 -11.97 5.53
C ASN A 575 21.58 -11.12 6.57
N ALA A 576 20.80 -11.76 7.45
CA ALA A 576 20.25 -11.23 8.68
C ALA A 576 20.84 -12.04 9.85
N GLU A 577 21.73 -11.42 10.61
CA GLU A 577 22.38 -12.06 11.76
C GLU A 577 21.67 -11.68 13.03
N TYR A 578 21.09 -12.66 13.72
CA TYR A 578 20.41 -12.50 15.00
C TYR A 578 21.36 -12.41 16.17
N GLY A 579 21.00 -11.64 17.21
CA GLY A 579 21.67 -11.58 18.49
C GLY A 579 20.76 -11.04 19.59
N GLU A 580 21.16 -11.27 20.82
CA GLU A 580 20.49 -10.80 22.05
C GLU A 580 21.47 -9.94 22.86
N ASP A 581 20.94 -9.09 23.75
CA ASP A 581 21.71 -8.20 24.65
C ASP A 581 22.81 -7.43 23.91
N ASN A 582 22.42 -6.66 22.90
CA ASN A 582 23.31 -5.94 22.01
C ASN A 582 24.34 -6.84 21.30
N PHE A 583 23.91 -8.02 20.88
CA PHE A 583 24.72 -9.03 20.19
C PHE A 583 25.87 -9.62 21.05
N SER A 584 25.71 -9.64 22.39
CA SER A 584 26.62 -10.32 23.29
C SER A 584 26.27 -11.79 23.54
N THR A 585 24.99 -12.14 23.39
CA THR A 585 24.47 -13.50 23.61
C THR A 585 23.54 -13.92 22.49
N GLY A 586 23.15 -15.18 22.42
CA GLY A 586 22.18 -15.72 21.48
C GLY A 586 22.54 -15.56 19.99
N ILE A 587 23.82 -15.26 19.68
CA ILE A 587 24.26 -14.99 18.32
C ILE A 587 23.98 -16.18 17.41
N GLY A 588 23.33 -15.89 16.29
CA GLY A 588 23.08 -16.86 15.24
C GLY A 588 21.88 -17.79 15.44
N ARG A 589 21.11 -17.65 16.54
CA ARG A 589 19.94 -18.54 16.83
C ARG A 589 18.87 -18.53 15.74
N TYR A 590 18.65 -17.36 15.12
CA TYR A 590 17.62 -17.15 14.09
C TYR A 590 18.22 -16.47 12.84
N ASN A 591 19.44 -16.83 12.46
CA ASN A 591 20.07 -16.27 11.27
C ASN A 591 19.32 -16.67 10.01
N GLU A 592 19.29 -15.75 9.04
CA GLU A 592 18.80 -15.97 7.69
C GLU A 592 19.86 -15.58 6.66
N ARG A 593 20.03 -16.42 5.62
CA ARG A 593 20.91 -16.13 4.49
C ARG A 593 20.16 -16.37 3.19
N LEU A 594 20.29 -15.43 2.25
CA LEU A 594 19.63 -15.46 0.96
C LEU A 594 20.66 -15.37 -0.17
N GLY A 595 20.41 -16.14 -1.24
CA GLY A 595 21.12 -15.99 -2.51
C GLY A 595 20.13 -15.69 -3.63
N TYR A 596 20.59 -15.00 -4.67
CA TYR A 596 19.74 -14.52 -5.75
C TYR A 596 20.34 -14.80 -7.13
N ASP A 597 19.47 -14.91 -8.14
CA ASP A 597 19.90 -14.86 -9.54
C ASP A 597 19.93 -13.41 -10.08
N GLY A 598 20.29 -13.26 -11.37
CA GLY A 598 20.35 -11.96 -12.03
C GLY A 598 18.99 -11.26 -12.14
N ASN A 599 17.88 -11.99 -12.16
CA ASN A 599 16.52 -11.43 -12.17
C ASN A 599 15.97 -11.16 -10.78
N SER A 600 16.78 -11.31 -9.71
CA SER A 600 16.45 -11.16 -8.30
C SER A 600 15.50 -12.24 -7.76
N ASN A 601 15.37 -13.40 -8.41
CA ASN A 601 14.71 -14.53 -7.79
C ASN A 601 15.60 -15.11 -6.67
N VAL A 602 14.99 -15.47 -5.53
CA VAL A 602 15.71 -16.11 -4.41
C VAL A 602 16.08 -17.54 -4.81
N THR A 603 17.37 -17.83 -4.98
CA THR A 603 17.87 -19.15 -5.41
C THR A 603 18.27 -20.04 -4.25
N SER A 604 18.57 -19.45 -3.09
CA SER A 604 18.85 -20.17 -1.86
C SER A 604 18.33 -19.42 -0.65
N LEU A 605 17.87 -20.18 0.34
CA LEU A 605 17.45 -19.64 1.64
C LEU A 605 17.89 -20.60 2.73
N GLN A 606 18.73 -20.13 3.63
CA GLN A 606 19.09 -20.84 4.85
C GLN A 606 18.48 -20.12 6.05
N ARG A 607 17.76 -20.85 6.92
CA ARG A 607 17.23 -20.32 8.17
C ARG A 607 17.65 -21.19 9.35
N LYS A 608 18.01 -20.53 10.44
CA LYS A 608 18.18 -21.18 11.75
C LYS A 608 16.97 -20.89 12.63
N GLY A 609 16.67 -21.80 13.53
CA GLY A 609 15.56 -21.69 14.46
C GLY A 609 15.62 -22.77 15.53
N VAL A 610 14.53 -22.92 16.28
CA VAL A 610 14.39 -23.93 17.33
C VAL A 610 14.24 -25.31 16.70
N THR A 611 15.15 -26.21 17.01
CA THR A 611 15.12 -27.62 16.55
C THR A 611 14.52 -28.56 17.57
N GLN A 612 14.67 -28.24 18.85
CA GLN A 612 14.02 -28.88 20.00
C GLN A 612 14.03 -27.89 21.17
N GLU A 613 13.33 -28.17 22.26
CA GLU A 613 13.28 -27.28 23.41
C GLU A 613 14.71 -26.92 23.90
N GLY A 614 15.01 -25.60 23.91
CA GLY A 614 16.30 -25.06 24.31
C GLY A 614 17.44 -25.22 23.30
N SER A 615 17.21 -25.84 22.14
CA SER A 615 18.24 -26.05 21.10
C SER A 615 17.92 -25.31 19.81
N TYR A 616 18.96 -24.77 19.17
CA TYR A 616 18.87 -24.00 17.92
C TYR A 616 19.78 -24.62 16.86
N GLY A 617 19.30 -24.69 15.63
CA GLY A 617 20.03 -25.27 14.52
C GLY A 617 19.47 -24.81 13.18
N LEU A 618 19.97 -25.42 12.12
CA LEU A 618 19.47 -25.23 10.77
C LEU A 618 18.08 -25.87 10.65
N ILE A 619 17.07 -25.08 10.32
CA ILE A 619 15.69 -25.55 10.08
C ILE A 619 15.35 -25.59 8.60
N ASP A 620 15.99 -24.78 7.77
CA ASP A 620 15.88 -24.81 6.31
C ASP A 620 17.24 -24.62 5.66
N ASP A 621 17.49 -25.37 4.60
CA ASP A 621 18.59 -25.21 3.65
C ASP A 621 18.02 -25.40 2.24
N LEU A 622 17.27 -24.40 1.80
CA LEU A 622 16.50 -24.46 0.58
C LEU A 622 17.32 -24.07 -0.63
N ARG A 623 17.23 -24.87 -1.68
CA ARG A 623 17.58 -24.49 -3.03
C ARG A 623 16.31 -24.34 -3.85
N LEU A 624 16.09 -23.15 -4.40
CA LEU A 624 14.91 -22.80 -5.18
C LEU A 624 15.27 -22.79 -6.67
N CYS A 625 14.59 -23.63 -7.44
CA CYS A 625 14.78 -23.76 -8.89
C CYS A 625 13.59 -23.11 -9.62
N TYR A 626 13.91 -22.40 -10.69
CA TYR A 626 12.92 -21.63 -11.45
C TYR A 626 12.85 -22.11 -12.91
N ASP A 627 11.66 -22.08 -13.47
CA ASP A 627 11.43 -22.09 -14.92
C ASP A 627 11.09 -20.65 -15.34
N GLY A 628 12.05 -19.97 -15.96
CA GLY A 628 11.97 -18.51 -16.12
C GLY A 628 12.03 -17.79 -14.79
N ASN A 629 10.97 -17.06 -14.46
CA ASN A 629 10.77 -16.39 -13.15
C ASN A 629 9.73 -17.10 -12.28
N GLN A 630 9.25 -18.27 -12.68
CA GLN A 630 8.30 -19.07 -11.90
C GLN A 630 9.03 -20.16 -11.11
N LEU A 631 8.82 -20.21 -9.80
CA LEU A 631 9.36 -21.25 -8.95
C LEU A 631 8.80 -22.62 -9.38
N SER A 632 9.69 -23.58 -9.70
CA SER A 632 9.29 -24.88 -10.22
C SER A 632 9.62 -26.02 -9.25
N LYS A 633 10.66 -25.85 -8.42
CA LYS A 633 11.13 -26.86 -7.49
C LYS A 633 11.76 -26.20 -6.26
N VAL A 634 11.51 -26.81 -5.09
CA VAL A 634 12.21 -26.52 -3.85
C VAL A 634 12.93 -27.79 -3.41
N GLU A 635 14.23 -27.71 -3.19
CA GLU A 635 15.05 -28.75 -2.59
C GLU A 635 15.36 -28.36 -1.16
N GLU A 636 14.97 -29.21 -0.22
CA GLU A 636 15.28 -29.06 1.21
C GLU A 636 16.42 -30.00 1.56
N ASN A 637 17.51 -29.45 2.05
CA ASN A 637 18.73 -30.21 2.39
C ASN A 637 18.96 -30.28 3.92
N ALA A 638 18.22 -29.50 4.72
CA ALA A 638 18.29 -29.60 6.16
C ALA A 638 17.53 -30.83 6.68
N PRO A 639 17.91 -31.39 7.82
CA PRO A 639 17.14 -32.45 8.49
C PRO A 639 15.77 -31.94 8.92
N ALA A 640 14.72 -32.71 8.68
CA ALA A 640 13.36 -32.34 9.10
C ALA A 640 13.29 -32.13 10.62
N VAL A 641 12.70 -31.00 11.02
CA VAL A 641 12.53 -30.63 12.43
C VAL A 641 11.09 -30.93 12.86
N LEU A 642 10.96 -31.84 13.81
CA LEU A 642 9.65 -32.32 14.31
C LEU A 642 9.10 -31.46 15.47
N TYR A 643 9.82 -30.41 15.88
CA TYR A 643 9.38 -29.51 16.95
C TYR A 643 8.21 -28.63 16.48
N ALA A 644 7.11 -28.70 17.23
CA ALA A 644 5.86 -28.00 16.85
C ALA A 644 5.98 -26.47 16.76
N GLY A 645 6.99 -25.87 17.40
CA GLY A 645 7.30 -24.44 17.32
C GLY A 645 8.22 -24.05 16.16
N SER A 646 8.65 -25.00 15.33
CA SER A 646 9.52 -24.74 14.18
C SER A 646 8.70 -24.33 12.95
N LEU A 647 9.23 -23.34 12.18
CA LEU A 647 8.68 -22.88 10.90
C LEU A 647 9.35 -23.59 9.70
N ASP A 648 9.72 -24.83 9.86
CA ASP A 648 10.45 -25.67 8.92
C ASP A 648 9.65 -25.95 7.62
N VAL A 649 10.32 -25.86 6.46
CA VAL A 649 9.84 -26.39 5.17
C VAL A 649 10.16 -27.87 5.12
N LYS A 650 9.24 -28.72 5.48
CA LYS A 650 9.41 -30.11 5.86
C LYS A 650 9.99 -31.03 4.79
N ARG A 651 9.95 -30.66 3.50
CA ARG A 651 10.36 -31.56 2.41
C ARG A 651 10.67 -30.85 1.10
N SER A 652 11.53 -31.47 0.32
CA SER A 652 11.71 -31.12 -1.11
C SER A 652 10.43 -31.40 -1.90
N THR A 653 10.11 -30.55 -2.86
CA THR A 653 8.96 -30.72 -3.73
C THR A 653 9.19 -30.11 -5.10
N SER A 654 8.62 -30.74 -6.15
CA SER A 654 8.41 -30.20 -7.48
C SER A 654 6.94 -29.95 -7.79
N ASP A 655 6.07 -30.14 -6.79
CA ASP A 655 4.63 -29.96 -6.91
C ASP A 655 4.25 -28.47 -6.79
N ILE A 656 4.74 -27.68 -7.72
CA ILE A 656 4.47 -26.24 -7.83
C ILE A 656 3.97 -25.97 -9.24
N ARG A 657 2.77 -25.42 -9.39
CA ARG A 657 2.15 -25.17 -10.70
C ARG A 657 1.43 -23.85 -10.73
N TYR A 658 1.30 -23.29 -11.92
CA TYR A 658 0.67 -22.01 -12.18
C TYR A 658 -0.40 -22.13 -13.26
N ASN A 659 -1.38 -21.23 -13.22
CA ASN A 659 -2.35 -21.05 -14.30
C ASN A 659 -1.75 -20.19 -15.43
N ALA A 660 -2.54 -19.96 -16.50
CA ALA A 660 -2.07 -19.16 -17.63
C ALA A 660 -1.78 -17.68 -17.28
N ASN A 661 -2.38 -17.16 -16.23
CA ASN A 661 -2.13 -15.79 -15.75
C ASN A 661 -0.92 -15.70 -14.79
N GLY A 662 -0.26 -16.82 -14.49
CA GLY A 662 0.87 -16.89 -13.57
C GLY A 662 0.49 -17.02 -12.09
N SER A 663 -0.79 -17.27 -11.76
CA SER A 663 -1.21 -17.52 -10.38
C SER A 663 -0.97 -18.96 -9.98
N LEU A 664 -0.50 -19.18 -8.76
CA LEU A 664 -0.15 -20.47 -8.19
C LEU A 664 -1.40 -21.37 -8.05
N THR A 665 -1.39 -22.54 -8.66
CA THR A 665 -2.52 -23.50 -8.58
C THR A 665 -2.23 -24.71 -7.71
N MET A 666 -0.98 -24.97 -7.37
CA MET A 666 -0.51 -26.06 -6.49
C MET A 666 0.77 -25.63 -5.79
N ASP A 667 0.93 -25.97 -4.50
CA ASP A 667 2.13 -25.66 -3.72
C ASP A 667 2.43 -26.80 -2.72
N GLY A 668 3.35 -27.64 -3.09
CA GLY A 668 3.78 -28.78 -2.26
C GLY A 668 4.55 -28.37 -1.00
N THR A 669 5.09 -27.15 -0.90
CA THR A 669 5.77 -26.66 0.31
C THR A 669 4.79 -26.40 1.46
N ARG A 670 3.53 -26.10 1.12
CA ARG A 670 2.44 -25.80 2.05
C ARG A 670 1.35 -26.84 2.07
N ASP A 671 1.59 -28.02 1.47
CA ASP A 671 0.60 -29.08 1.31
C ASP A 671 -0.69 -28.62 0.63
N ILE A 672 -0.62 -27.62 -0.28
CA ILE A 672 -1.75 -27.11 -1.07
C ILE A 672 -1.83 -27.95 -2.34
N THR A 673 -2.89 -28.78 -2.43
CA THR A 673 -3.08 -29.71 -3.55
C THR A 673 -3.69 -29.02 -4.75
N HIS A 674 -4.56 -28.02 -4.54
CA HIS A 674 -5.20 -27.28 -5.62
C HIS A 674 -5.72 -25.92 -5.17
N ILE A 675 -5.64 -24.91 -6.09
CA ILE A 675 -6.26 -23.60 -5.94
C ILE A 675 -7.09 -23.29 -7.18
N ASP A 676 -8.39 -23.03 -6.99
CA ASP A 676 -9.28 -22.49 -8.02
C ASP A 676 -9.35 -20.96 -7.93
N TYR A 677 -9.44 -20.31 -9.10
CA TYR A 677 -9.54 -18.85 -9.22
C TYR A 677 -10.81 -18.42 -9.97
N ASP A 678 -11.31 -17.23 -9.63
CA ASP A 678 -12.29 -16.54 -10.45
C ASP A 678 -11.61 -15.90 -11.69
N LEU A 679 -12.40 -15.26 -12.55
CA LEU A 679 -11.89 -14.56 -13.73
C LEU A 679 -11.22 -13.21 -13.43
N HIS A 680 -11.24 -12.76 -12.19
CA HIS A 680 -10.49 -11.61 -11.68
C HIS A 680 -9.19 -12.00 -10.98
N ASN A 681 -8.82 -13.30 -11.07
CA ASN A 681 -7.62 -13.87 -10.46
C ASN A 681 -7.64 -13.88 -8.91
N ASN A 682 -8.84 -13.87 -8.29
CA ASN A 682 -9.00 -14.07 -6.86
C ASN A 682 -9.14 -15.57 -6.55
N PRO A 683 -8.49 -16.11 -5.51
CA PRO A 683 -8.65 -17.51 -5.14
C PRO A 683 -10.07 -17.77 -4.61
N LEU A 684 -10.79 -18.69 -5.26
CA LEU A 684 -12.14 -19.10 -4.83
C LEU A 684 -12.12 -20.26 -3.86
N ARG A 685 -11.17 -21.19 -4.05
CA ARG A 685 -11.08 -22.43 -3.27
C ARG A 685 -9.61 -22.85 -3.14
N ILE A 686 -9.18 -23.13 -1.93
CA ILE A 686 -7.87 -23.70 -1.63
C ILE A 686 -8.09 -25.06 -0.96
N GLN A 687 -7.51 -26.10 -1.51
CA GLN A 687 -7.57 -27.46 -0.97
C GLN A 687 -6.20 -27.87 -0.45
N PHE A 688 -6.17 -28.52 0.72
CA PHE A 688 -4.97 -29.01 1.37
C PHE A 688 -4.90 -30.54 1.35
N ALA A 689 -3.69 -31.09 1.45
CA ALA A 689 -3.44 -32.55 1.46
C ALA A 689 -4.13 -33.29 2.62
N ASN A 690 -4.37 -32.61 3.74
CA ASN A 690 -5.13 -33.17 4.88
C ASN A 690 -6.65 -33.15 4.67
N GLY A 691 -7.11 -32.74 3.47
CA GLY A 691 -8.50 -32.67 3.09
C GLY A 691 -9.21 -31.38 3.50
N ASN A 692 -8.57 -30.50 4.27
CA ASN A 692 -9.17 -29.20 4.60
C ASN A 692 -9.37 -28.36 3.34
N VAL A 693 -10.46 -27.57 3.34
CA VAL A 693 -10.79 -26.67 2.23
C VAL A 693 -11.10 -25.28 2.77
N THR A 694 -10.54 -24.27 2.14
CA THR A 694 -10.95 -22.88 2.35
C THR A 694 -11.62 -22.33 1.08
N LYS A 695 -12.85 -21.84 1.21
CA LYS A 695 -13.57 -21.16 0.12
C LYS A 695 -13.69 -19.68 0.40
N TYR A 696 -13.69 -18.90 -0.67
CA TYR A 696 -13.87 -17.46 -0.61
C TYR A 696 -15.01 -17.00 -1.51
N VAL A 697 -15.66 -15.92 -1.11
CA VAL A 697 -16.59 -15.15 -1.94
C VAL A 697 -16.02 -13.77 -2.12
N TYR A 698 -15.81 -13.37 -3.38
CA TYR A 698 -15.36 -12.04 -3.77
C TYR A 698 -16.42 -11.32 -4.58
N SER A 699 -16.43 -10.01 -4.54
CA SER A 699 -17.14 -9.20 -5.52
C SER A 699 -16.32 -9.07 -6.81
N ALA A 700 -16.95 -8.79 -7.95
CA ALA A 700 -16.26 -8.50 -9.21
C ALA A 700 -15.37 -7.23 -9.15
N ALA A 701 -15.50 -6.41 -8.08
CA ALA A 701 -14.61 -5.30 -7.76
C ALA A 701 -13.40 -5.73 -6.91
N GLY A 702 -13.21 -7.04 -6.63
CA GLY A 702 -12.09 -7.59 -5.85
C GLY A 702 -12.24 -7.54 -4.34
N GLU A 703 -13.41 -7.14 -3.81
CA GLU A 703 -13.66 -7.09 -2.36
C GLU A 703 -13.91 -8.52 -1.83
N LYS A 704 -13.12 -8.94 -0.84
CA LYS A 704 -13.38 -10.21 -0.11
C LYS A 704 -14.58 -10.04 0.81
N LEU A 705 -15.61 -10.83 0.58
CA LEU A 705 -16.90 -10.74 1.28
C LEU A 705 -17.07 -11.83 2.34
N ARG A 706 -16.53 -13.04 2.06
CA ARG A 706 -16.63 -14.19 2.96
C ARG A 706 -15.47 -15.15 2.79
N ALA A 707 -15.03 -15.75 3.88
CA ALA A 707 -14.20 -16.96 3.90
C ALA A 707 -14.95 -18.08 4.62
N ILE A 708 -14.84 -19.32 4.13
CA ILE A 708 -15.45 -20.52 4.71
C ILE A 708 -14.38 -21.59 4.82
N HIS A 709 -14.14 -22.09 6.02
CA HIS A 709 -13.16 -23.13 6.31
C HIS A 709 -13.88 -24.43 6.62
N TYR A 710 -13.59 -25.47 5.85
CA TYR A 710 -14.06 -26.82 6.07
C TYR A 710 -12.91 -27.64 6.66
N THR A 711 -13.09 -28.15 7.87
CA THR A 711 -12.18 -29.08 8.50
C THR A 711 -12.59 -30.50 8.10
N ALA A 712 -11.73 -31.22 7.42
CA ALA A 712 -12.00 -32.60 6.97
C ALA A 712 -12.08 -33.56 8.16
N VAL A 713 -12.73 -34.70 7.96
CA VAL A 713 -12.71 -35.82 8.93
C VAL A 713 -11.29 -36.35 9.06
N ALA A 714 -10.97 -36.91 10.23
CA ALA A 714 -9.65 -37.47 10.52
C ALA A 714 -9.20 -38.47 9.45
N ASN A 715 -7.92 -38.52 9.17
CA ASN A 715 -7.26 -39.39 8.19
C ASN A 715 -7.68 -39.19 6.72
N THR A 716 -8.29 -38.04 6.40
CA THR A 716 -8.49 -37.65 5.00
C THR A 716 -7.14 -37.34 4.37
N HIS A 717 -6.86 -37.93 3.21
CA HIS A 717 -5.69 -37.61 2.41
C HIS A 717 -6.08 -37.27 0.98
N VAL A 718 -5.52 -36.19 0.43
CA VAL A 718 -5.71 -35.72 -0.95
C VAL A 718 -4.34 -35.64 -1.61
N GLU A 719 -4.18 -36.35 -2.71
CA GLU A 719 -2.93 -36.34 -3.46
C GLU A 719 -2.72 -34.97 -4.17
N MET A 720 -1.43 -34.64 -4.38
CA MET A 720 -1.06 -33.40 -5.06
C MET A 720 -1.66 -33.34 -6.48
N GLY A 721 -2.27 -32.21 -6.81
CA GLY A 721 -2.94 -31.97 -8.09
C GLY A 721 -4.35 -32.57 -8.23
N GLN A 722 -4.83 -33.32 -7.22
CA GLN A 722 -6.19 -33.86 -7.22
C GLN A 722 -7.19 -32.88 -6.61
N VAL A 723 -8.40 -32.88 -7.16
CA VAL A 723 -9.54 -32.08 -6.68
C VAL A 723 -10.63 -33.01 -6.19
N TYR A 724 -10.95 -32.92 -4.91
CA TYR A 724 -12.12 -33.62 -4.34
C TYR A 724 -13.31 -32.69 -4.32
N ALA A 725 -14.19 -32.78 -5.32
CA ALA A 725 -15.38 -31.91 -5.44
C ALA A 725 -16.37 -32.07 -4.27
N ASP A 726 -16.42 -33.26 -3.63
CA ASP A 726 -17.40 -33.59 -2.60
C ASP A 726 -16.88 -33.56 -1.17
N ILE A 727 -15.67 -33.09 -0.93
CA ILE A 727 -15.08 -33.05 0.43
C ILE A 727 -15.95 -32.22 1.38
N GLU A 728 -16.66 -31.24 0.85
CA GLU A 728 -17.58 -30.38 1.57
C GLU A 728 -18.85 -31.07 2.06
N LYS A 729 -19.10 -32.28 1.60
CA LYS A 729 -20.18 -33.16 2.10
C LYS A 729 -19.72 -34.01 3.26
N ARG A 730 -18.41 -34.08 3.55
CA ARG A 730 -17.78 -34.92 4.57
C ARG A 730 -16.81 -34.10 5.41
N TYR A 731 -17.31 -33.13 6.15
CA TYR A 731 -16.53 -32.30 7.05
C TYR A 731 -16.83 -32.58 8.51
N LEU A 732 -15.83 -32.37 9.36
CA LEU A 732 -15.98 -32.44 10.83
C LEU A 732 -16.56 -31.14 11.37
N ALA A 733 -16.09 -30.00 10.86
CA ALA A 733 -16.51 -28.68 11.27
C ALA A 733 -16.49 -27.72 10.08
N VAL A 734 -17.37 -26.74 10.13
CA VAL A 734 -17.38 -25.60 9.19
C VAL A 734 -17.38 -24.29 9.97
N ASP A 735 -16.43 -23.42 9.64
CA ASP A 735 -16.34 -22.07 10.18
C ASP A 735 -16.42 -21.06 9.05
N SER A 736 -17.16 -19.97 9.26
CA SER A 736 -17.25 -18.89 8.30
C SER A 736 -16.89 -17.54 8.90
N THR A 737 -16.24 -16.71 8.09
CA THR A 737 -15.93 -15.32 8.42
C THR A 737 -16.52 -14.41 7.35
N ASP A 738 -17.44 -13.54 7.74
CA ASP A 738 -18.01 -12.51 6.87
C ASP A 738 -17.29 -11.18 7.11
N TYR A 739 -16.97 -10.51 6.01
CA TYR A 739 -16.35 -9.19 5.98
C TYR A 739 -17.37 -8.16 5.53
N ARG A 740 -17.58 -7.12 6.33
CA ARG A 740 -18.52 -6.02 6.09
C ARG A 740 -17.80 -4.68 6.18
N LEU A 741 -18.42 -3.60 5.69
CA LEU A 741 -17.84 -2.26 5.71
C LEU A 741 -16.43 -2.23 5.08
N GLY A 742 -16.27 -2.86 3.92
CA GLY A 742 -14.96 -2.95 3.25
C GLY A 742 -13.93 -3.80 4.01
N GLY A 743 -14.36 -4.75 4.87
CA GLY A 743 -13.49 -5.61 5.67
C GLY A 743 -13.29 -5.15 7.13
N ASN A 744 -13.75 -3.96 7.49
CA ASN A 744 -13.56 -3.44 8.84
C ASN A 744 -14.43 -4.12 9.89
N ALA A 745 -15.65 -4.56 9.56
CA ALA A 745 -16.52 -5.30 10.47
C ALA A 745 -16.47 -6.80 10.14
N VAL A 746 -16.11 -7.61 11.13
CA VAL A 746 -15.91 -9.06 11.01
C VAL A 746 -16.95 -9.81 11.81
N PHE A 747 -17.56 -10.81 11.15
CA PHE A 747 -18.55 -11.71 11.76
C PHE A 747 -18.07 -13.16 11.61
N ASN A 748 -18.06 -13.91 12.69
CA ASN A 748 -17.72 -15.33 12.69
C ASN A 748 -19.00 -16.16 12.83
N ASN A 749 -19.24 -17.12 11.94
CA ASN A 749 -20.42 -17.96 11.89
C ASN A 749 -21.73 -17.16 11.97
N GLY A 750 -21.73 -15.99 11.30
CA GLY A 750 -22.87 -15.09 11.24
C GLY A 750 -23.09 -14.24 12.50
N SER A 751 -22.24 -14.36 13.52
CA SER A 751 -22.29 -13.55 14.74
C SER A 751 -21.20 -12.49 14.74
N PHE A 752 -21.49 -11.31 15.25
CA PHE A 752 -20.51 -10.23 15.33
C PHE A 752 -19.30 -10.65 16.17
N SER A 753 -18.11 -10.38 15.64
CA SER A 753 -16.83 -10.66 16.30
C SER A 753 -16.11 -9.38 16.68
N LYS A 754 -15.76 -8.54 15.68
CA LYS A 754 -14.97 -7.34 15.92
C LYS A 754 -15.17 -6.28 14.82
N VAL A 755 -14.83 -5.02 15.16
CA VAL A 755 -14.63 -3.93 14.21
C VAL A 755 -13.16 -3.50 14.28
N LEU A 756 -12.49 -3.46 13.12
CA LEU A 756 -11.11 -3.00 12.96
C LEU A 756 -11.11 -1.46 12.83
N PHE A 757 -10.08 -0.82 13.39
CA PHE A 757 -9.76 0.59 13.19
C PHE A 757 -8.25 0.76 13.07
N ASP A 758 -7.79 1.90 12.62
CA ASP A 758 -6.36 2.15 12.59
C ASP A 758 -5.77 2.14 14.01
N GLY A 759 -4.83 1.23 14.24
CA GLY A 759 -4.16 1.01 15.52
C GLY A 759 -4.82 -0.03 16.43
N GLY A 760 -5.87 -0.78 15.97
CA GLY A 760 -6.47 -1.83 16.81
C GLY A 760 -7.82 -2.35 16.33
N TYR A 761 -8.58 -2.88 17.27
CA TYR A 761 -9.96 -3.33 17.05
C TYR A 761 -10.78 -3.26 18.33
N VAL A 762 -12.09 -3.26 18.20
CA VAL A 762 -13.03 -3.50 19.28
C VAL A 762 -13.74 -4.83 19.05
N GLU A 763 -13.73 -5.72 20.05
CA GLU A 763 -14.31 -7.06 19.97
C GLU A 763 -15.40 -7.30 20.99
N LEU A 764 -16.30 -8.22 20.69
CA LEU A 764 -17.31 -8.72 21.61
C LEU A 764 -16.74 -9.88 22.43
N VAL A 765 -16.62 -9.71 23.73
CA VAL A 765 -16.05 -10.69 24.65
C VAL A 765 -17.12 -11.21 25.61
N ALA A 766 -17.19 -12.51 25.77
CA ALA A 766 -17.97 -13.13 26.85
C ALA A 766 -17.22 -12.99 28.17
N VAL A 767 -17.91 -12.52 29.20
CA VAL A 767 -17.36 -12.39 30.55
C VAL A 767 -18.17 -13.27 31.49
N ASP A 768 -17.53 -14.31 32.04
CA ASP A 768 -18.15 -15.15 33.08
C ASP A 768 -18.12 -14.41 34.41
N MET A 769 -19.30 -14.18 34.99
CA MET A 769 -19.41 -13.59 36.34
C MET A 769 -19.24 -14.67 37.40
N PRO A 770 -18.37 -14.51 38.38
CA PRO A 770 -18.41 -15.38 39.58
C PRO A 770 -19.75 -15.15 40.31
N GLY A 771 -20.47 -16.23 40.56
CA GLY A 771 -21.83 -16.34 41.05
C GLY A 771 -22.37 -15.24 42.00
N SER A 772 -22.91 -14.18 41.44
CA SER A 772 -23.75 -13.18 42.12
C SER A 772 -25.18 -13.30 41.60
N GLY A 773 -26.10 -13.49 42.49
CA GLY A 773 -27.49 -13.81 42.21
C GLY A 773 -28.38 -12.70 41.62
N TYR A 774 -27.97 -12.06 40.51
CA TYR A 774 -28.76 -11.10 39.78
C TYR A 774 -29.26 -11.69 38.45
N HIS A 775 -30.57 -11.77 38.29
CA HIS A 775 -31.22 -12.14 37.03
C HIS A 775 -31.18 -10.98 36.04
N MET A 776 -30.42 -11.09 34.94
CA MET A 776 -30.60 -10.27 33.74
C MET A 776 -31.10 -11.12 32.56
N PRO A 777 -31.79 -10.55 31.57
CA PRO A 777 -32.40 -11.34 30.50
C PRO A 777 -31.34 -12.05 29.66
N ILE A 778 -31.47 -13.38 29.59
CA ILE A 778 -30.58 -14.27 28.89
C ILE A 778 -30.86 -14.20 27.38
N VAL A 779 -29.93 -13.68 26.60
CA VAL A 779 -29.88 -13.95 25.15
C VAL A 779 -29.35 -15.37 24.98
N LYS A 780 -30.24 -16.31 24.58
CA LYS A 780 -29.88 -17.73 24.41
C LYS A 780 -28.82 -17.88 23.30
N PRO A 781 -27.68 -18.56 23.55
CA PRO A 781 -26.77 -18.93 22.50
C PRO A 781 -27.42 -19.92 21.54
N TRP A 782 -27.08 -19.79 20.25
CA TRP A 782 -27.50 -20.70 19.18
C TRP A 782 -27.15 -22.15 19.50
N LYS A 783 -28.14 -23.05 19.39
CA LYS A 783 -27.93 -24.50 19.46
C LYS A 783 -27.53 -25.03 18.08
N PRO A 784 -26.45 -25.81 17.95
CA PRO A 784 -26.16 -26.51 16.71
C PRO A 784 -27.30 -27.49 16.35
N PRO A 785 -27.59 -27.69 15.05
CA PRO A 785 -28.76 -28.48 14.61
C PRO A 785 -28.66 -29.98 14.79
N PHE A 786 -27.61 -30.50 15.35
CA PHE A 786 -27.45 -31.92 15.60
C PHE A 786 -27.21 -32.23 17.07
N GLY A 787 -28.08 -33.09 17.65
CA GLY A 787 -28.14 -33.43 19.06
C GLY A 787 -26.90 -34.19 19.58
N GLY A 788 -25.81 -33.45 19.76
CA GLY A 788 -24.66 -33.92 20.53
C GLY A 788 -24.87 -33.59 22.00
N ARG A 789 -25.03 -34.59 22.86
CA ARG A 789 -24.95 -34.45 24.32
C ARG A 789 -23.54 -34.01 24.68
N TRP A 790 -23.43 -32.86 25.37
CA TRP A 790 -22.24 -32.55 26.13
C TRP A 790 -22.08 -33.53 27.29
N PRO A 791 -20.89 -33.98 27.67
CA PRO A 791 -20.70 -34.71 28.90
C PRO A 791 -20.96 -33.77 30.07
N ASP A 792 -22.17 -33.75 30.56
CA ASP A 792 -22.48 -33.29 31.89
C ASP A 792 -21.95 -34.31 32.85
N ASP A 793 -21.32 -33.87 33.92
CA ASP A 793 -20.85 -34.55 35.09
C ASP A 793 -19.33 -34.75 35.22
N LEU A 794 -18.68 -33.65 35.60
CA LEU A 794 -17.62 -33.69 36.63
C LEU A 794 -17.52 -32.28 37.29
N GLY A 795 -18.13 -32.16 38.48
CA GLY A 795 -17.86 -31.09 39.43
C GLY A 795 -18.76 -29.85 39.38
N GLY A 796 -19.78 -29.83 40.18
CA GLY A 796 -20.79 -28.77 40.32
C GLY A 796 -20.28 -27.45 40.86
N GLY A 797 -19.89 -26.58 39.97
CA GLY A 797 -19.91 -25.11 40.17
C GLY A 797 -20.95 -24.53 39.24
N LYS A 798 -22.00 -23.91 39.78
CA LYS A 798 -23.00 -23.15 39.00
C LYS A 798 -22.26 -22.05 38.25
N LYS A 799 -22.08 -22.17 36.92
CA LYS A 799 -21.64 -21.06 36.06
C LYS A 799 -22.70 -19.95 36.14
N GLY A 800 -22.30 -18.77 36.54
CA GLY A 800 -23.10 -17.58 36.46
C GLY A 800 -23.51 -17.22 35.02
N PRO A 801 -24.45 -16.29 34.81
CA PRO A 801 -24.85 -15.89 33.46
C PRO A 801 -23.66 -15.29 32.70
N THR A 802 -23.46 -15.73 31.45
CA THR A 802 -22.47 -15.13 30.57
C THR A 802 -22.94 -13.74 30.15
N ILE A 803 -22.15 -12.70 30.47
CA ILE A 803 -22.41 -11.31 30.04
C ILE A 803 -21.45 -10.99 28.89
N TYR A 804 -21.97 -10.34 27.85
CA TYR A 804 -21.14 -9.83 26.76
C TYR A 804 -20.72 -8.39 27.00
N SER A 805 -19.49 -8.03 26.67
CA SER A 805 -18.99 -6.65 26.67
C SER A 805 -18.11 -6.37 25.45
N LEU A 806 -18.14 -5.12 24.99
CA LEU A 806 -17.26 -4.65 23.91
C LEU A 806 -15.96 -4.11 24.50
N ARG A 807 -14.81 -4.68 24.08
CA ARG A 807 -13.48 -4.38 24.59
C ARG A 807 -12.55 -3.90 23.50
N PHE A 808 -11.79 -2.82 23.74
CA PHE A 808 -10.76 -2.33 22.84
C PHE A 808 -9.48 -3.15 22.99
N ARG A 809 -8.83 -3.37 21.83
CA ARG A 809 -7.50 -3.96 21.67
C ARG A 809 -6.65 -3.04 20.83
N TYR A 810 -5.40 -2.85 21.20
CA TYR A 810 -4.47 -1.94 20.55
C TYR A 810 -3.28 -2.69 20.01
N PHE A 811 -2.80 -2.28 18.84
CA PHE A 811 -1.61 -2.82 18.22
C PHE A 811 -0.38 -2.02 18.60
N ASN A 812 0.65 -2.70 19.08
CA ASN A 812 2.02 -2.20 19.02
C ASN A 812 2.62 -2.75 17.74
N ARG A 813 3.05 -1.87 16.84
CA ARG A 813 3.58 -2.22 15.53
C ARG A 813 5.05 -1.87 15.44
N ASP A 814 5.79 -2.66 14.66
CA ASP A 814 7.16 -2.33 14.27
C ASP A 814 7.20 -1.28 13.14
N HIS A 815 8.39 -0.92 12.70
CA HIS A 815 8.61 0.07 11.64
C HIS A 815 8.05 -0.34 10.27
N LEU A 816 7.81 -1.63 10.02
CA LEU A 816 7.17 -2.16 8.80
C LEU A 816 5.65 -2.22 8.92
N GLY A 817 5.11 -1.88 10.10
CA GLY A 817 3.67 -1.95 10.38
C GLY A 817 3.16 -3.32 10.83
N ASN A 818 4.04 -4.31 11.04
CA ASN A 818 3.66 -5.61 11.57
C ASN A 818 3.19 -5.49 13.02
N VAL A 819 2.12 -6.23 13.37
CA VAL A 819 1.58 -6.24 14.73
C VAL A 819 2.46 -7.08 15.63
N ARG A 820 3.31 -6.46 16.43
CA ARG A 820 4.21 -7.14 17.38
C ARG A 820 3.50 -7.55 18.65
N GLU A 821 2.58 -6.73 19.14
CA GLU A 821 1.77 -7.04 20.33
C GLU A 821 0.33 -6.58 20.13
N VAL A 822 -0.59 -7.31 20.80
CA VAL A 822 -1.98 -6.90 21.00
C VAL A 822 -2.17 -6.62 22.48
N VAL A 823 -2.49 -5.37 22.82
CA VAL A 823 -2.62 -4.88 24.20
C VAL A 823 -4.09 -4.57 24.51
N SER A 824 -4.57 -4.99 25.65
CA SER A 824 -5.93 -4.70 26.13
C SER A 824 -6.06 -3.25 26.64
N GLU A 825 -7.29 -2.77 26.79
CA GLU A 825 -7.59 -1.49 27.42
C GLU A 825 -7.12 -1.41 28.90
N THR A 826 -6.86 -2.55 29.55
CA THR A 826 -6.29 -2.63 30.91
C THR A 826 -4.77 -2.68 30.94
N GLY A 827 -4.11 -2.62 29.79
CA GLY A 827 -2.66 -2.66 29.67
C GLY A 827 -2.05 -4.07 29.73
N GLU A 828 -2.88 -5.12 29.66
CA GLU A 828 -2.41 -6.50 29.57
C GLU A 828 -2.07 -6.84 28.12
N VAL A 829 -0.90 -7.41 27.88
CA VAL A 829 -0.52 -7.93 26.57
C VAL A 829 -1.22 -9.27 26.35
N LYS A 830 -2.11 -9.32 25.37
CA LYS A 830 -2.94 -10.50 25.04
C LYS A 830 -2.27 -11.43 24.02
N GLN A 831 -1.41 -10.87 23.18
CA GLN A 831 -0.72 -11.60 22.13
C GLN A 831 0.62 -10.94 21.86
N VAL A 832 1.66 -11.75 21.63
CA VAL A 832 2.97 -11.35 21.14
C VAL A 832 3.23 -12.12 19.85
N ASN A 833 3.65 -11.41 18.81
CA ASN A 833 3.99 -11.98 17.51
C ASN A 833 5.49 -11.81 17.25
N ALA A 834 6.15 -12.90 16.91
CA ALA A 834 7.50 -12.89 16.37
C ALA A 834 7.44 -13.01 14.85
N TYR A 835 8.16 -12.16 14.14
CA TYR A 835 8.27 -12.13 12.68
C TYR A 835 9.73 -12.30 12.29
#